data_6c7e78af17d28679c1590bd08848ff82
#
_entry.id   6c7e78af17d28679c1590bd08848ff82
#
_cell.length_a   1.000
_cell.length_b   1.000
_cell.length_c   1.000
_cell.angle_alpha   90.00
_cell.angle_beta   90.00
_cell.angle_gamma   90.00
#
_symmetry.space_group_name_H-M   'P 1'
#
loop_
_entity.id
_entity.type
_entity.pdbx_description
1 polymer ?
#
loop_
_entity_poly.entity_id
_entity_poly.type
_entity_poly.pdbx_seq_one_letter_code
_entity_poly.pdbx_strand_id
1 'polypeptide(L)'
;MSSLSVRTLAAQVFLLQAVIVLVVVVVSAAALVLQGRYDAQQNAADRSLAAAESFAHAPGTALALRTNATARLQAATEQAQKGSGVDFMSVLDRGGVRIADTDSTLVGTKASGLGRATAGEAFTERFHGRPHDAVRAVVPVLDAGRRVIGIIAAGIQYETLGHVLDQQLPMLLGAAAVAVVLATAGTALVSRRLLRQTHGLGPAEMTQMYEHHDAVLHAVREGVLIIGDDGRLLLANDEARRLLGLPGGTGLRQVTDLGLGPALTRMLVAGEAASDEVIRAGDRLLAVNIRPTAPYGGAPGLVATFRDTTELAALSGQAEVARGRLAFLYEAGTRIGTTLDVERTAEELAEVAVPRMADVVTVELLDSVLRGEEPTGAVHRMRRTALRESRTGHPLQPVGDLIRFVVADTPMVAALQRGKAVLVPDLHTAQDWRAQDPEGARQALEYGIHSLITVPLRARGVVLGIVNFWRGTGSPRFEDEDVAVAEELVARAAVAIDNARRFSREHALAVTLQRSLLPLDLPDQDVLEIASRYLPARSGVGGDWFDVIPLPGFRVALVVGDIVGHGLHAAVTMGRLRTAVLNFSSLDLAPDELLGHLDEMVTRLDSQTATADDDHAPLTGATCLYAVYDPVAGTCALSRAGHIAPAVVDAQGTVTFPDVPLAPPLGVGGHPFEAGELRLSEGSRLVLFTDGLIENHGRDIDEGLAVLRSTVGHAGQTPEETCRALMEAMLPEHPNDDVALLVARTRLLDPSRVATWDVPSEVRAVSEVRAEVSRRLDDWGLQDTVFSTELILSELLTNAIRYGAPPVRVRMLLGATLVCEVSDGSNTSPRLRRAATTDEGGRGLFLVSQFAHRWGTRYAPQGKVIWAEQTLDQSREPDPTALFDAMAW
;
A
#
# COMPACT_ATOMS: atom_id res chain seq x y z
N MET A 1 -16.45 -37.55 50.18
CA MET A 1 -16.93 -38.02 48.85
C MET A 1 -18.30 -38.64 49.09
N SER A 2 -19.39 -37.85 49.03
CA SER A 2 -20.78 -38.31 49.17
C SER A 2 -21.33 -38.49 47.75
N SER A 3 -21.79 -39.72 47.48
CA SER A 3 -22.38 -40.17 46.24
C SER A 3 -23.49 -39.23 45.77
N LEU A 4 -23.31 -38.60 44.62
CA LEU A 4 -24.38 -37.89 43.89
C LEU A 4 -25.43 -38.92 43.44
N SER A 5 -26.54 -39.04 44.15
CA SER A 5 -27.67 -39.86 43.72
C SER A 5 -28.32 -39.15 42.52
N VAL A 6 -28.44 -39.87 41.38
CA VAL A 6 -29.00 -39.41 40.10
C VAL A 6 -30.49 -39.06 40.17
N ARG A 7 -31.07 -39.00 41.37
CA ARG A 7 -32.51 -38.74 41.63
C ARG A 7 -32.91 -37.29 41.86
N THR A 8 -31.96 -36.35 41.89
CA THR A 8 -32.31 -34.93 42.06
C THR A 8 -32.32 -34.21 40.71
N LEU A 9 -33.29 -33.31 40.52
CA LEU A 9 -33.46 -32.51 39.30
C LEU A 9 -32.15 -31.81 38.90
N ALA A 10 -31.38 -31.31 39.89
CA ALA A 10 -30.08 -30.69 39.70
C ALA A 10 -29.02 -31.64 39.13
N ALA A 11 -29.01 -32.93 39.53
CA ALA A 11 -28.10 -33.95 38.99
C ALA A 11 -28.46 -34.31 37.53
N GLN A 12 -29.74 -34.36 37.18
CA GLN A 12 -30.20 -34.60 35.81
C GLN A 12 -29.85 -33.45 34.87
N VAL A 13 -30.05 -32.17 35.29
CA VAL A 13 -29.65 -30.97 34.52
C VAL A 13 -28.16 -30.91 34.34
N PHE A 14 -27.35 -31.21 35.39
CA PHE A 14 -25.92 -31.28 35.31
C PHE A 14 -25.42 -32.31 34.28
N LEU A 15 -26.00 -33.52 34.31
CA LEU A 15 -25.62 -34.59 33.39
C LEU A 15 -25.98 -34.22 31.94
N LEU A 16 -27.15 -33.63 31.74
CA LEU A 16 -27.60 -33.20 30.41
C LEU A 16 -26.68 -32.08 29.83
N GLN A 17 -26.37 -31.08 30.63
CA GLN A 17 -25.48 -30.00 30.21
C GLN A 17 -24.05 -30.49 29.93
N ALA A 18 -23.53 -31.38 30.76
CA ALA A 18 -22.19 -31.96 30.55
C ALA A 18 -22.13 -32.73 29.21
N VAL A 19 -23.21 -33.50 28.89
CA VAL A 19 -23.31 -34.20 27.60
C VAL A 19 -23.41 -33.25 26.44
N ILE A 20 -24.21 -32.20 26.53
CA ILE A 20 -24.35 -31.19 25.46
C ILE A 20 -22.99 -30.49 25.19
N VAL A 21 -22.29 -30.07 26.24
CA VAL A 21 -20.96 -29.41 26.10
C VAL A 21 -19.95 -30.35 25.47
N LEU A 22 -19.93 -31.61 25.88
CA LEU A 22 -19.04 -32.62 25.32
C LEU A 22 -19.32 -32.86 23.82
N VAL A 23 -20.61 -32.96 23.45
CA VAL A 23 -21.00 -33.13 22.05
C VAL A 23 -20.59 -31.93 21.21
N VAL A 24 -20.83 -30.69 21.68
CA VAL A 24 -20.45 -29.46 20.97
C VAL A 24 -18.94 -29.40 20.78
N VAL A 25 -18.15 -29.69 21.81
CA VAL A 25 -16.68 -29.68 21.73
C VAL A 25 -16.19 -30.74 20.73
N VAL A 26 -16.74 -31.96 20.77
CA VAL A 26 -16.35 -33.03 19.84
C VAL A 26 -16.72 -32.68 18.39
N VAL A 27 -17.92 -32.14 18.17
CA VAL A 27 -18.37 -31.73 16.82
C VAL A 27 -17.53 -30.58 16.28
N SER A 28 -17.24 -29.56 17.12
CA SER A 28 -16.39 -28.42 16.72
C SER A 28 -14.96 -28.85 16.42
N ALA A 29 -14.37 -29.73 17.24
CA ALA A 29 -13.05 -30.28 16.98
C ALA A 29 -12.98 -31.09 15.68
N ALA A 30 -14.01 -31.94 15.46
CA ALA A 30 -14.11 -32.69 14.23
C ALA A 30 -14.28 -31.80 12.98
N ALA A 31 -15.08 -30.73 13.09
CA ALA A 31 -15.27 -29.78 11.99
C ALA A 31 -13.96 -29.03 11.66
N LEU A 32 -13.20 -28.57 12.65
CA LEU A 32 -11.91 -27.92 12.45
C LEU A 32 -10.87 -28.85 11.82
N VAL A 33 -10.81 -30.10 12.24
CA VAL A 33 -9.90 -31.09 11.65
C VAL A 33 -10.30 -31.40 10.20
N LEU A 34 -11.60 -31.53 9.91
CA LEU A 34 -12.08 -31.74 8.54
C LEU A 34 -11.80 -30.55 7.64
N GLN A 35 -12.02 -29.33 8.14
CA GLN A 35 -11.71 -28.10 7.41
C GLN A 35 -10.19 -27.97 7.14
N GLY A 36 -9.35 -28.18 8.15
CA GLY A 36 -7.89 -28.15 7.97
C GLY A 36 -7.37 -29.17 6.97
N ARG A 37 -8.00 -30.38 6.92
CA ARG A 37 -7.68 -31.38 5.88
C ARG A 37 -8.10 -30.95 4.49
N TYR A 38 -9.26 -30.31 4.37
CA TYR A 38 -9.75 -29.79 3.10
C TYR A 38 -8.85 -28.68 2.56
N ASP A 39 -8.52 -27.70 3.39
CA ASP A 39 -7.65 -26.57 3.02
C ASP A 39 -6.23 -27.04 2.64
N ALA A 40 -5.66 -27.97 3.41
CA ALA A 40 -4.35 -28.55 3.10
C ALA A 40 -4.33 -29.29 1.74
N GLN A 41 -5.43 -29.99 1.40
CA GLN A 41 -5.55 -30.66 0.11
C GLN A 41 -5.72 -29.68 -1.06
N GLN A 42 -6.49 -28.62 -0.90
CA GLN A 42 -6.65 -27.56 -1.90
C GLN A 42 -5.30 -26.89 -2.17
N ASN A 43 -4.62 -26.44 -1.14
CA ASN A 43 -3.30 -25.82 -1.26
C ASN A 43 -2.25 -26.75 -1.91
N ALA A 44 -2.31 -28.06 -1.62
CA ALA A 44 -1.43 -29.04 -2.27
C ALA A 44 -1.76 -29.21 -3.77
N ALA A 45 -3.06 -29.20 -4.12
CA ALA A 45 -3.49 -29.29 -5.50
C ALA A 45 -3.05 -28.06 -6.33
N ASP A 46 -3.25 -26.87 -5.78
CA ASP A 46 -2.87 -25.59 -6.44
C ASP A 46 -1.36 -25.50 -6.64
N ARG A 47 -0.56 -25.81 -5.61
CA ARG A 47 0.90 -25.83 -5.73
C ARG A 47 1.41 -26.88 -6.73
N SER A 48 0.81 -28.07 -6.70
CA SER A 48 1.18 -29.13 -7.65
C SER A 48 0.87 -28.75 -9.09
N LEU A 49 -0.27 -28.05 -9.31
CA LEU A 49 -0.67 -27.56 -10.62
C LEU A 49 0.26 -26.46 -11.12
N ALA A 50 0.50 -25.44 -10.29
CA ALA A 50 1.39 -24.34 -10.64
C ALA A 50 2.83 -24.83 -10.97
N ALA A 51 3.36 -25.80 -10.18
CA ALA A 51 4.66 -26.39 -10.44
C ALA A 51 4.70 -27.15 -11.78
N ALA A 52 3.66 -27.95 -12.05
CA ALA A 52 3.58 -28.71 -13.28
C ALA A 52 3.40 -27.82 -14.52
N GLU A 53 2.58 -26.79 -14.44
CA GLU A 53 2.35 -25.80 -15.50
C GLU A 53 3.60 -24.97 -15.79
N SER A 54 4.23 -24.44 -14.74
CA SER A 54 5.50 -23.71 -14.88
C SER A 54 6.56 -24.51 -15.62
N PHE A 55 6.71 -25.79 -15.25
CA PHE A 55 7.68 -26.65 -15.89
C PHE A 55 7.25 -27.11 -17.31
N ALA A 56 5.95 -27.26 -17.54
CA ALA A 56 5.42 -27.61 -18.87
C ALA A 56 5.67 -26.49 -19.89
N HIS A 57 5.60 -25.24 -19.45
CA HIS A 57 5.82 -24.05 -20.28
C HIS A 57 7.26 -23.53 -20.24
N ALA A 58 8.15 -24.13 -19.43
CA ALA A 58 9.52 -23.69 -19.31
C ALA A 58 10.27 -23.75 -20.67
N PRO A 59 11.02 -22.69 -21.00
CA PRO A 59 11.79 -22.63 -22.24
C PRO A 59 12.73 -23.85 -22.36
N GLY A 60 12.58 -24.62 -23.42
CA GLY A 60 13.41 -25.80 -23.68
C GLY A 60 12.78 -27.15 -23.30
N THR A 61 11.75 -27.22 -22.44
CA THR A 61 11.09 -28.48 -22.09
C THR A 61 10.48 -29.18 -23.30
N ALA A 62 9.76 -28.45 -24.15
CA ALA A 62 9.19 -28.98 -25.37
C ALA A 62 10.28 -29.41 -26.37
N LEU A 63 11.36 -28.67 -26.49
CA LEU A 63 12.51 -29.01 -27.37
C LEU A 63 13.23 -30.27 -26.85
N ALA A 64 13.48 -30.34 -25.54
CA ALA A 64 14.13 -31.49 -24.91
C ALA A 64 13.30 -32.79 -25.03
N LEU A 65 11.98 -32.71 -24.98
CA LEU A 65 11.06 -33.79 -25.25
C LEU A 65 11.10 -34.24 -26.70
N ARG A 66 11.15 -33.32 -27.66
CA ARG A 66 11.24 -33.63 -29.10
C ARG A 66 12.58 -34.27 -29.49
N THR A 67 13.66 -33.83 -28.87
CA THR A 67 15.03 -34.33 -29.14
C THR A 67 15.41 -35.55 -28.30
N ASN A 68 14.48 -36.01 -27.45
CA ASN A 68 14.71 -37.12 -26.52
C ASN A 68 15.95 -36.93 -25.64
N ALA A 69 16.19 -35.69 -25.20
CA ALA A 69 17.38 -35.30 -24.42
C ALA A 69 17.19 -35.68 -22.92
N THR A 70 17.12 -36.97 -22.64
CA THR A 70 16.77 -37.52 -21.31
C THR A 70 17.66 -36.99 -20.19
N ALA A 71 18.95 -36.83 -20.39
CA ALA A 71 19.85 -36.31 -19.34
C ALA A 71 19.55 -34.84 -18.97
N ARG A 72 19.16 -33.99 -19.95
CA ARG A 72 18.77 -32.60 -19.70
C ARG A 72 17.40 -32.53 -19.01
N LEU A 73 16.44 -33.35 -19.43
CA LEU A 73 15.16 -33.44 -18.79
C LEU A 73 15.28 -33.92 -17.34
N GLN A 74 16.13 -34.88 -17.05
CA GLN A 74 16.37 -35.39 -15.71
C GLN A 74 16.91 -34.27 -14.80
N ALA A 75 17.96 -33.56 -15.21
CA ALA A 75 18.53 -32.48 -14.41
C ALA A 75 17.53 -31.32 -14.20
N ALA A 76 16.79 -30.93 -15.24
CA ALA A 76 15.76 -29.90 -15.14
C ALA A 76 14.60 -30.33 -14.22
N THR A 77 14.19 -31.58 -14.25
CA THR A 77 13.12 -32.13 -13.39
C THR A 77 13.52 -32.07 -11.92
N GLU A 78 14.76 -32.44 -11.59
CA GLU A 78 15.29 -32.41 -10.23
C GLU A 78 15.42 -30.95 -9.71
N GLN A 79 15.85 -30.05 -10.60
CA GLN A 79 15.97 -28.63 -10.25
C GLN A 79 14.58 -27.99 -10.04
N ALA A 80 13.63 -28.26 -10.91
CA ALA A 80 12.27 -27.73 -10.81
C ALA A 80 11.55 -28.25 -9.56
N GLN A 81 11.75 -29.50 -9.18
CA GLN A 81 11.19 -30.06 -7.95
C GLN A 81 11.74 -29.34 -6.71
N LYS A 82 13.06 -29.09 -6.64
CA LYS A 82 13.68 -28.41 -5.51
C LYS A 82 13.20 -26.96 -5.34
N GLY A 83 12.90 -26.28 -6.46
CA GLY A 83 12.44 -24.89 -6.44
C GLY A 83 10.93 -24.72 -6.25
N SER A 84 10.12 -25.74 -6.47
CA SER A 84 8.65 -25.62 -6.51
C SER A 84 7.91 -26.10 -5.26
N GLY A 85 8.64 -26.69 -4.29
CA GLY A 85 8.03 -27.20 -3.05
C GLY A 85 7.08 -28.38 -3.26
N VAL A 86 7.20 -29.14 -4.36
CA VAL A 86 6.51 -30.40 -4.59
C VAL A 86 7.41 -31.57 -4.20
N ASP A 87 6.83 -32.67 -3.76
CA ASP A 87 7.62 -33.83 -3.30
C ASP A 87 8.18 -34.65 -4.45
N PHE A 88 7.48 -34.67 -5.58
CA PHE A 88 7.96 -35.36 -6.79
C PHE A 88 7.54 -34.64 -8.08
N MET A 89 8.31 -34.83 -9.12
CA MET A 89 8.01 -34.35 -10.47
C MET A 89 8.47 -35.40 -11.49
N SER A 90 7.62 -35.67 -12.47
CA SER A 90 7.88 -36.66 -13.53
C SER A 90 7.60 -36.06 -14.89
N VAL A 91 8.45 -36.35 -15.86
CA VAL A 91 8.23 -36.06 -17.28
C VAL A 91 7.97 -37.36 -18.03
N LEU A 92 6.87 -37.39 -18.75
CA LEU A 92 6.41 -38.57 -19.46
C LEU A 92 6.30 -38.33 -20.96
N ASP A 93 6.48 -39.34 -21.77
CA ASP A 93 6.22 -39.34 -23.20
C ASP A 93 4.70 -39.36 -23.49
N ARG A 94 4.31 -39.27 -24.77
CA ARG A 94 2.90 -39.38 -25.20
C ARG A 94 2.26 -40.71 -24.83
N GLY A 95 3.03 -41.80 -24.64
CA GLY A 95 2.58 -43.14 -24.24
C GLY A 95 2.46 -43.28 -22.73
N GLY A 96 2.83 -42.27 -21.96
CA GLY A 96 2.81 -42.29 -20.50
C GLY A 96 4.02 -42.98 -19.88
N VAL A 97 5.12 -43.21 -20.61
CA VAL A 97 6.35 -43.74 -20.06
C VAL A 97 7.19 -42.60 -19.48
N ARG A 98 7.72 -42.74 -18.28
CA ARG A 98 8.56 -41.74 -17.62
C ARG A 98 9.91 -41.62 -18.31
N ILE A 99 10.19 -40.46 -18.87
CA ILE A 99 11.46 -40.11 -19.47
C ILE A 99 12.43 -39.55 -18.43
N ALA A 100 11.92 -38.78 -17.49
CA ALA A 100 12.63 -38.25 -16.34
C ALA A 100 11.70 -38.27 -15.10
N ASP A 101 12.28 -38.49 -13.95
CA ASP A 101 11.54 -38.57 -12.68
C ASP A 101 12.48 -38.17 -11.54
N THR A 102 11.97 -37.50 -10.53
CA THR A 102 12.72 -37.16 -9.31
C THR A 102 13.16 -38.43 -8.55
N ASP A 103 12.40 -39.53 -8.67
CA ASP A 103 12.85 -40.87 -8.31
C ASP A 103 13.38 -41.59 -9.56
N SER A 104 14.71 -41.64 -9.69
CA SER A 104 15.35 -42.24 -10.82
C SER A 104 15.00 -43.70 -11.06
N THR A 105 14.50 -44.43 -10.03
CA THR A 105 14.06 -45.83 -10.13
C THR A 105 12.79 -45.99 -10.95
N LEU A 106 11.98 -44.92 -11.09
CA LEU A 106 10.74 -44.90 -11.82
C LEU A 106 10.89 -44.57 -13.30
N VAL A 107 12.07 -44.09 -13.75
CA VAL A 107 12.34 -43.80 -15.16
C VAL A 107 12.21 -45.09 -15.99
N GLY A 108 11.54 -44.98 -17.13
CA GLY A 108 11.19 -46.12 -18.00
C GLY A 108 9.91 -46.87 -17.62
N THR A 109 9.29 -46.59 -16.47
CA THR A 109 8.01 -47.17 -16.06
C THR A 109 6.84 -46.39 -16.63
N LYS A 110 5.71 -47.09 -16.82
CA LYS A 110 4.48 -46.46 -17.32
C LYS A 110 3.62 -45.91 -16.19
N ALA A 111 3.24 -44.63 -16.26
CA ALA A 111 2.31 -44.02 -15.31
C ALA A 111 0.85 -44.29 -15.69
N SER A 112 -0.03 -44.33 -14.70
CA SER A 112 -1.47 -44.53 -14.87
C SER A 112 -2.25 -43.22 -14.67
N GLY A 113 -3.50 -43.16 -15.17
CA GLY A 113 -4.40 -42.03 -14.93
C GLY A 113 -4.17 -40.82 -15.85
N LEU A 114 -3.53 -40.97 -16.99
CA LEU A 114 -3.13 -39.90 -17.87
C LEU A 114 -4.13 -39.52 -18.97
N GLY A 115 -5.31 -40.15 -19.02
CA GLY A 115 -6.24 -40.04 -20.14
C GLY A 115 -6.65 -38.61 -20.50
N ARG A 116 -6.86 -37.74 -19.52
CA ARG A 116 -7.24 -36.34 -19.71
C ARG A 116 -6.04 -35.53 -20.24
N ALA A 117 -4.84 -35.75 -19.73
CA ALA A 117 -3.65 -35.06 -20.19
C ALA A 117 -3.23 -35.47 -21.61
N THR A 118 -3.43 -36.74 -22.00
CA THR A 118 -3.22 -37.20 -23.38
C THR A 118 -4.23 -36.57 -24.35
N ALA A 119 -5.40 -36.16 -23.87
CA ALA A 119 -6.39 -35.37 -24.62
C ALA A 119 -6.11 -33.86 -24.64
N GLY A 120 -5.08 -33.38 -23.92
CA GLY A 120 -4.65 -31.97 -23.90
C GLY A 120 -5.22 -31.15 -22.75
N GLU A 121 -5.79 -31.82 -21.72
CA GLU A 121 -6.41 -31.15 -20.56
C GLU A 121 -5.52 -31.31 -19.31
N ALA A 122 -5.18 -30.19 -18.66
CA ALA A 122 -4.52 -30.21 -17.37
C ALA A 122 -5.53 -30.49 -16.25
N PHE A 123 -5.15 -31.24 -15.24
CA PHE A 123 -6.02 -31.56 -14.11
C PHE A 123 -5.24 -31.94 -12.85
N THR A 124 -5.91 -31.80 -11.74
CA THR A 124 -5.43 -32.31 -10.44
C THR A 124 -6.28 -33.50 -10.00
N GLU A 125 -5.65 -34.48 -9.37
CA GLU A 125 -6.34 -35.64 -8.84
C GLU A 125 -5.71 -36.18 -7.56
N ARG A 126 -6.47 -36.96 -6.81
CA ARG A 126 -5.92 -37.79 -5.75
C ARG A 126 -5.37 -39.08 -6.38
N PHE A 127 -4.07 -39.17 -6.33
CA PHE A 127 -3.39 -40.36 -6.85
C PHE A 127 -3.12 -41.36 -5.72
N HIS A 128 -3.64 -42.58 -5.89
CA HIS A 128 -3.38 -43.69 -5.00
C HIS A 128 -2.49 -44.69 -5.77
N GLY A 129 -1.24 -44.77 -5.39
CA GLY A 129 -0.30 -45.61 -6.12
C GLY A 129 1.08 -45.68 -5.47
N ARG A 130 1.92 -46.60 -5.99
CA ARG A 130 3.30 -46.70 -5.52
C ARG A 130 4.16 -45.55 -6.13
N PRO A 131 5.12 -44.93 -5.41
CA PRO A 131 5.52 -45.31 -4.05
C PRO A 131 4.62 -44.78 -2.92
N HIS A 132 3.86 -43.73 -3.11
CA HIS A 132 3.04 -43.11 -2.06
C HIS A 132 1.76 -42.49 -2.62
N ASP A 133 0.75 -42.39 -1.77
CA ASP A 133 -0.47 -41.63 -2.04
C ASP A 133 -0.17 -40.12 -2.04
N ALA A 134 -0.69 -39.39 -3.04
CA ALA A 134 -0.37 -37.97 -3.23
C ALA A 134 -1.53 -37.21 -3.84
N VAL A 135 -1.51 -35.87 -3.69
CA VAL A 135 -2.24 -34.96 -4.55
C VAL A 135 -1.35 -34.66 -5.75
N ARG A 136 -1.79 -35.02 -6.94
CA ARG A 136 -1.01 -34.95 -8.17
C ARG A 136 -1.69 -34.02 -9.17
N ALA A 137 -0.92 -33.13 -9.79
CA ALA A 137 -1.31 -32.39 -10.97
C ALA A 137 -0.65 -33.01 -12.20
N VAL A 138 -1.41 -33.07 -13.29
CA VAL A 138 -0.96 -33.64 -14.57
C VAL A 138 -1.23 -32.63 -15.67
N VAL A 139 -0.19 -32.18 -16.34
CA VAL A 139 -0.23 -31.10 -17.33
C VAL A 139 0.37 -31.58 -18.66
N PRO A 140 -0.32 -31.41 -19.80
CA PRO A 140 0.21 -31.75 -21.10
C PRO A 140 1.23 -30.71 -21.58
N VAL A 141 2.32 -31.14 -22.17
CA VAL A 141 3.26 -30.29 -22.91
C VAL A 141 2.82 -30.28 -24.36
N LEU A 142 2.50 -29.09 -24.86
CA LEU A 142 1.98 -28.88 -26.21
C LEU A 142 3.07 -28.38 -27.16
N ASP A 143 3.00 -28.75 -28.41
CA ASP A 143 3.82 -28.14 -29.46
C ASP A 143 3.15 -26.88 -30.04
N ALA A 144 3.84 -26.17 -30.93
CA ALA A 144 3.31 -24.99 -31.61
C ALA A 144 2.01 -25.27 -32.40
N GLY A 145 1.71 -26.54 -32.71
CA GLY A 145 0.47 -26.99 -33.34
C GLY A 145 -0.58 -27.49 -32.36
N ARG A 146 -0.43 -27.20 -31.04
CA ARG A 146 -1.29 -27.65 -29.94
C ARG A 146 -1.44 -29.20 -29.84
N ARG A 147 -0.46 -29.96 -30.28
CA ARG A 147 -0.44 -31.41 -30.11
C ARG A 147 0.35 -31.76 -28.88
N VAL A 148 -0.16 -32.69 -28.06
CA VAL A 148 0.54 -33.20 -26.88
C VAL A 148 1.81 -33.92 -27.31
N ILE A 149 2.97 -33.46 -26.87
CA ILE A 149 4.29 -34.07 -27.14
C ILE A 149 4.85 -34.78 -25.91
N GLY A 150 4.36 -34.50 -24.73
CA GLY A 150 4.70 -35.14 -23.47
C GLY A 150 3.74 -34.70 -22.39
N ILE A 151 3.94 -35.18 -21.20
CA ILE A 151 3.10 -34.90 -20.02
C ILE A 151 4.01 -34.68 -18.82
N ILE A 152 3.70 -33.68 -18.02
CA ILE A 152 4.38 -33.45 -16.75
C ILE A 152 3.41 -33.77 -15.61
N ALA A 153 3.89 -34.50 -14.62
CA ALA A 153 3.16 -34.78 -13.41
C ALA A 153 3.99 -34.32 -12.21
N ALA A 154 3.39 -33.49 -11.34
CA ALA A 154 3.99 -33.02 -10.10
C ALA A 154 3.04 -33.25 -8.94
N GLY A 155 3.53 -33.53 -7.74
CA GLY A 155 2.65 -33.81 -6.64
C GLY A 155 3.28 -33.71 -5.26
N ILE A 156 2.39 -33.58 -4.25
CA ILE A 156 2.70 -33.53 -2.82
C ILE A 156 2.12 -34.77 -2.14
N GLN A 157 2.96 -35.50 -1.40
CA GLN A 157 2.59 -36.76 -0.74
C GLN A 157 1.71 -36.51 0.49
N TYR A 158 0.81 -37.49 0.80
CA TYR A 158 -0.06 -37.38 1.97
C TYR A 158 0.69 -37.44 3.31
N GLU A 159 1.87 -38.06 3.36
CA GLU A 159 2.72 -38.10 4.55
C GLU A 159 3.24 -36.69 4.89
N THR A 160 3.62 -35.88 3.90
CA THR A 160 4.05 -34.48 4.07
C THR A 160 2.89 -33.61 4.57
N LEU A 161 1.66 -33.86 4.11
CA LEU A 161 0.44 -33.17 4.57
C LEU A 161 0.05 -33.54 6.02
N GLY A 162 0.37 -34.77 6.47
CA GLY A 162 0.07 -35.25 7.82
C GLY A 162 0.83 -34.54 8.92
N HIS A 163 2.11 -34.24 8.70
CA HIS A 163 2.98 -33.59 9.69
C HIS A 163 2.54 -32.18 10.11
N VAL A 164 1.88 -31.44 9.23
CA VAL A 164 1.36 -30.10 9.55
C VAL A 164 0.16 -30.19 10.52
N LEU A 165 -0.64 -31.23 10.41
CA LEU A 165 -1.79 -31.49 11.29
C LEU A 165 -1.37 -32.01 12.66
N ASP A 166 -0.34 -32.85 12.73
CA ASP A 166 0.16 -33.39 13.99
C ASP A 166 0.74 -32.33 14.95
N GLN A 167 1.27 -31.25 14.42
CA GLN A 167 1.76 -30.11 15.22
C GLN A 167 0.65 -29.25 15.84
N GLN A 168 -0.54 -29.21 15.24
CA GLN A 168 -1.66 -28.41 15.75
C GLN A 168 -2.59 -29.21 16.67
N LEU A 169 -2.59 -30.53 16.56
CA LEU A 169 -3.47 -31.42 17.33
C LEU A 169 -3.31 -31.27 18.86
N PRO A 170 -2.11 -31.18 19.44
CA PRO A 170 -1.93 -31.01 20.88
C PRO A 170 -2.50 -29.68 21.40
N MET A 171 -2.39 -28.61 20.61
CA MET A 171 -2.92 -27.29 20.95
C MET A 171 -4.46 -27.28 20.96
N LEU A 172 -5.09 -27.93 19.98
CA LEU A 172 -6.54 -28.05 19.90
C LEU A 172 -7.09 -28.92 21.03
N LEU A 173 -6.43 -30.01 21.35
CA LEU A 173 -6.81 -30.90 22.47
C LEU A 173 -6.63 -30.17 23.82
N GLY A 174 -5.58 -29.37 23.97
CA GLY A 174 -5.38 -28.54 25.16
C GLY A 174 -6.50 -27.52 25.36
N ALA A 175 -6.86 -26.80 24.31
CA ALA A 175 -7.96 -25.83 24.34
C ALA A 175 -9.32 -26.48 24.63
N ALA A 176 -9.59 -27.65 24.05
CA ALA A 176 -10.81 -28.42 24.30
C ALA A 176 -10.88 -28.90 25.78
N ALA A 177 -9.77 -29.38 26.33
CA ALA A 177 -9.68 -29.79 27.74
C ALA A 177 -9.97 -28.61 28.69
N VAL A 178 -9.40 -27.45 28.45
CA VAL A 178 -9.66 -26.23 29.23
C VAL A 178 -11.13 -25.82 29.13
N ALA A 179 -11.73 -25.85 27.97
CA ALA A 179 -13.15 -25.52 27.77
C ALA A 179 -14.08 -26.47 28.57
N VAL A 180 -13.78 -27.77 28.56
CA VAL A 180 -14.55 -28.77 29.34
C VAL A 180 -14.39 -28.55 30.85
N VAL A 181 -13.18 -28.23 31.33
CA VAL A 181 -12.93 -27.95 32.77
C VAL A 181 -13.68 -26.68 33.20
N LEU A 182 -13.64 -25.60 32.39
CA LEU A 182 -14.37 -24.35 32.72
C LEU A 182 -15.88 -24.55 32.71
N ALA A 183 -16.42 -25.29 31.72
CA ALA A 183 -17.85 -25.58 31.63
C ALA A 183 -18.33 -26.46 32.80
N THR A 184 -17.56 -27.48 33.18
CA THR A 184 -17.90 -28.32 34.33
C THR A 184 -17.79 -27.59 35.66
N ALA A 185 -16.80 -26.74 35.85
CA ALA A 185 -16.67 -25.89 37.03
C ALA A 185 -17.81 -24.85 37.15
N GLY A 186 -18.19 -24.21 36.03
CA GLY A 186 -19.31 -23.29 35.96
C GLY A 186 -20.65 -23.98 36.30
N THR A 187 -20.89 -25.15 35.75
CA THR A 187 -22.11 -25.94 36.00
C THR A 187 -22.17 -26.45 37.46
N ALA A 188 -21.03 -26.84 38.03
CA ALA A 188 -20.96 -27.24 39.44
C ALA A 188 -21.24 -26.05 40.39
N LEU A 189 -20.81 -24.83 40.03
CA LEU A 189 -21.09 -23.61 40.79
C LEU A 189 -22.60 -23.26 40.76
N VAL A 190 -23.23 -23.34 39.57
CA VAL A 190 -24.68 -23.13 39.38
C VAL A 190 -25.48 -24.18 40.14
N SER A 191 -25.12 -25.46 40.04
CA SER A 191 -25.80 -26.57 40.76
C SER A 191 -25.67 -26.40 42.27
N ARG A 192 -24.51 -25.99 42.78
CA ARG A 192 -24.37 -25.63 44.23
C ARG A 192 -25.23 -24.44 44.65
N ARG A 193 -25.44 -23.50 43.78
CA ARG A 193 -26.28 -22.30 44.02
C ARG A 193 -27.78 -22.69 44.04
N LEU A 194 -28.21 -23.58 43.12
CA LEU A 194 -29.59 -24.09 43.10
C LEU A 194 -29.91 -24.96 44.32
N LEU A 195 -28.99 -25.84 44.75
CA LEU A 195 -29.14 -26.65 45.96
C LEU A 195 -29.21 -25.78 47.23
N ARG A 196 -28.65 -24.59 47.23
CA ARG A 196 -28.78 -23.61 48.30
C ARG A 196 -30.12 -22.84 48.27
N GLN A 197 -30.83 -22.86 47.16
CA GLN A 197 -32.11 -22.13 47.01
C GLN A 197 -33.36 -23.02 47.19
N THR A 198 -33.25 -24.32 47.18
CA THR A 198 -34.34 -25.28 47.43
C THR A 198 -34.04 -26.05 48.68
N HIS A 199 -34.41 -25.51 49.82
CA HIS A 199 -34.37 -26.25 51.08
C HIS A 199 -35.32 -27.43 50.99
N GLY A 200 -34.76 -28.64 51.12
CA GLY A 200 -35.57 -29.86 51.25
C GLY A 200 -36.29 -29.89 52.63
N LEU A 201 -37.51 -29.41 52.67
CA LEU A 201 -38.36 -29.37 53.86
C LEU A 201 -39.14 -30.69 54.02
N GLY A 202 -38.94 -31.35 55.18
CA GLY A 202 -39.74 -32.49 55.66
C GLY A 202 -40.78 -32.06 56.72
N PRO A 203 -41.76 -32.94 57.08
CA PRO A 203 -42.87 -32.52 57.89
C PRO A 203 -42.60 -32.12 59.33
N ALA A 204 -41.39 -32.33 59.89
CA ALA A 204 -40.96 -31.91 61.20
C ALA A 204 -40.66 -30.39 61.28
N GLU A 205 -40.60 -29.71 60.15
CA GLU A 205 -40.17 -28.30 60.02
C GLU A 205 -41.33 -27.30 60.08
N MET A 206 -42.59 -27.75 60.17
CA MET A 206 -43.73 -26.84 60.27
C MET A 206 -43.87 -26.18 61.62
N THR A 207 -43.37 -26.76 62.68
CA THR A 207 -43.38 -26.15 64.02
C THR A 207 -42.28 -25.10 64.17
N GLN A 208 -41.15 -25.30 63.51
CA GLN A 208 -40.07 -24.34 63.41
C GLN A 208 -40.40 -23.12 62.52
N MET A 209 -41.41 -23.23 61.68
CA MET A 209 -41.82 -22.19 60.76
C MET A 209 -42.52 -21.01 61.46
N TYR A 210 -43.18 -21.20 62.59
CA TYR A 210 -43.78 -20.09 63.36
C TYR A 210 -42.70 -19.27 64.10
N GLU A 211 -41.72 -19.91 64.68
CA GLU A 211 -40.54 -19.18 65.24
C GLU A 211 -39.65 -18.58 64.13
N HIS A 212 -39.66 -19.20 62.99
CA HIS A 212 -38.91 -18.72 61.79
C HIS A 212 -39.56 -17.52 61.16
N HIS A 213 -40.93 -17.42 61.15
CA HIS A 213 -41.60 -16.24 60.58
C HIS A 213 -41.26 -14.94 61.32
N ASP A 214 -41.19 -15.01 62.66
CA ASP A 214 -40.84 -13.86 63.48
C ASP A 214 -39.32 -13.50 63.26
N ALA A 215 -38.44 -14.48 63.28
CA ALA A 215 -37.04 -14.31 63.01
C ALA A 215 -36.77 -13.85 61.52
N VAL A 216 -37.56 -14.33 60.54
CA VAL A 216 -37.46 -13.90 59.15
C VAL A 216 -37.88 -12.48 58.94
N LEU A 217 -38.97 -12.02 59.61
CA LEU A 217 -39.42 -10.65 59.51
C LEU A 217 -38.39 -9.66 60.15
N HIS A 218 -37.59 -10.11 61.14
CA HIS A 218 -36.54 -9.32 61.77
C HIS A 218 -35.18 -9.47 61.04
N ALA A 219 -34.98 -10.53 60.28
CA ALA A 219 -33.74 -10.78 59.51
C ALA A 219 -33.77 -10.25 58.09
N VAL A 220 -34.91 -9.88 57.54
CA VAL A 220 -35.08 -9.29 56.19
C VAL A 220 -34.48 -7.88 56.17
N ARG A 221 -33.54 -7.63 55.24
CA ARG A 221 -32.93 -6.31 55.02
C ARG A 221 -33.88 -5.33 54.32
N GLU A 222 -35.16 -5.65 54.19
CA GLU A 222 -36.22 -4.76 53.73
C GLU A 222 -37.14 -4.38 54.87
N GLY A 223 -37.46 -3.12 54.96
CA GLY A 223 -38.50 -2.63 55.90
C GLY A 223 -39.85 -3.21 55.51
N VAL A 224 -40.56 -3.79 56.43
CA VAL A 224 -41.95 -4.31 56.20
C VAL A 224 -42.90 -3.61 57.15
N LEU A 225 -43.97 -3.03 56.56
CA LEU A 225 -45.14 -2.52 57.30
C LEU A 225 -46.34 -3.37 56.90
N ILE A 226 -47.15 -3.80 57.88
CA ILE A 226 -48.50 -4.35 57.71
C ILE A 226 -49.52 -3.40 58.29
N ILE A 227 -50.47 -2.99 57.48
CA ILE A 227 -51.48 -2.01 57.84
C ILE A 227 -52.87 -2.70 57.71
N GLY A 228 -53.73 -2.56 58.70
CA GLY A 228 -55.09 -3.06 58.69
C GLY A 228 -56.00 -2.23 57.76
N ASP A 229 -57.18 -2.73 57.44
CA ASP A 229 -58.20 -2.02 56.66
C ASP A 229 -58.68 -0.73 57.29
N ASP A 230 -58.52 -0.60 58.63
CA ASP A 230 -58.81 0.59 59.45
C ASP A 230 -57.67 1.63 59.37
N GLY A 231 -56.62 1.44 58.55
CA GLY A 231 -55.45 2.31 58.38
C GLY A 231 -54.52 2.31 59.59
N ARG A 232 -54.64 1.34 60.51
CA ARG A 232 -53.73 1.22 61.63
C ARG A 232 -52.55 0.32 61.33
N LEU A 233 -51.37 0.67 61.85
CA LEU A 233 -50.19 -0.11 61.78
C LEU A 233 -50.27 -1.38 62.61
N LEU A 234 -50.30 -2.55 62.00
CA LEU A 234 -50.33 -3.84 62.68
C LEU A 234 -48.97 -4.37 63.01
N LEU A 235 -47.98 -4.21 62.12
CA LEU A 235 -46.64 -4.67 62.26
C LEU A 235 -45.66 -3.73 61.50
N ALA A 236 -44.52 -3.46 62.13
CA ALA A 236 -43.34 -2.87 61.51
C ALA A 236 -42.11 -3.68 61.93
N ASN A 237 -41.36 -4.22 61.06
CA ASN A 237 -40.11 -4.87 61.39
C ASN A 237 -39.02 -3.85 61.74
N ASP A 238 -37.89 -4.27 62.31
CA ASP A 238 -36.84 -3.35 62.76
C ASP A 238 -36.24 -2.53 61.62
N GLU A 239 -36.17 -3.10 60.45
CA GLU A 239 -35.62 -2.41 59.28
C GLU A 239 -36.60 -1.28 58.83
N ALA A 240 -37.91 -1.50 58.81
CA ALA A 240 -38.88 -0.44 58.54
C ALA A 240 -38.78 0.70 59.52
N ARG A 241 -38.59 0.41 60.82
CA ARG A 241 -38.36 1.44 61.83
C ARG A 241 -37.12 2.26 61.58
N ARG A 242 -36.01 1.56 61.22
CA ARG A 242 -34.73 2.20 60.91
C ARG A 242 -34.81 3.06 59.66
N LEU A 243 -35.41 2.54 58.57
CA LEU A 243 -35.47 3.24 57.28
C LEU A 243 -36.41 4.45 57.31
N LEU A 244 -37.52 4.34 58.04
CA LEU A 244 -38.57 5.38 58.11
C LEU A 244 -38.47 6.27 59.36
N GLY A 245 -37.49 6.02 60.22
CA GLY A 245 -37.30 6.79 61.46
C GLY A 245 -38.44 6.64 62.49
N LEU A 246 -39.08 5.46 62.52
CA LEU A 246 -40.29 5.29 63.40
C LEU A 246 -39.81 5.02 64.82
N PRO A 247 -40.46 5.68 65.87
CA PRO A 247 -40.15 5.46 67.27
C PRO A 247 -40.61 4.10 67.78
N GLY A 248 -39.88 3.53 68.75
CA GLY A 248 -40.22 2.23 69.38
C GLY A 248 -41.64 2.27 70.02
N GLY A 249 -42.44 1.18 69.82
CA GLY A 249 -43.77 1.13 70.43
C GLY A 249 -44.92 1.68 69.59
N THR A 250 -44.78 1.82 68.26
CA THR A 250 -45.73 2.38 67.32
C THR A 250 -46.90 1.48 66.96
N GLY A 251 -47.03 0.28 67.56
CA GLY A 251 -48.20 -0.61 67.28
C GLY A 251 -49.55 0.04 67.54
N LEU A 252 -50.56 -0.20 66.61
CA LEU A 252 -51.91 0.28 66.65
C LEU A 252 -52.08 1.79 66.44
N ARG A 253 -51.07 2.53 65.96
CA ARG A 253 -51.28 3.94 65.55
C ARG A 253 -51.81 4.07 64.14
N GLN A 254 -52.49 5.14 63.77
CA GLN A 254 -52.88 5.47 62.41
C GLN A 254 -51.64 5.82 61.59
N VAL A 255 -51.58 5.38 60.30
CA VAL A 255 -50.48 5.65 59.36
C VAL A 255 -50.25 7.18 59.22
N THR A 256 -51.31 7.99 59.31
CA THR A 256 -51.23 9.45 59.24
C THR A 256 -50.46 10.06 60.39
N ASP A 257 -50.39 9.38 61.57
CA ASP A 257 -49.77 9.89 62.81
C ASP A 257 -48.31 9.44 62.99
N LEU A 258 -47.77 8.69 62.00
CA LEU A 258 -46.41 8.13 62.02
C LEU A 258 -45.32 9.11 61.59
N GLY A 259 -45.66 10.32 61.14
CA GLY A 259 -44.70 11.36 60.73
C GLY A 259 -43.98 11.04 59.45
N LEU A 260 -44.54 10.19 58.60
CA LEU A 260 -43.98 9.82 57.27
C LEU A 260 -44.13 10.99 56.33
N GLY A 261 -43.19 11.13 55.37
CA GLY A 261 -43.25 12.14 54.32
C GLY A 261 -44.61 12.13 53.57
N PRO A 262 -45.10 13.29 53.07
CA PRO A 262 -46.47 13.43 52.53
C PRO A 262 -46.71 12.51 51.29
N ALA A 263 -45.68 12.16 50.53
CA ALA A 263 -45.82 11.25 49.41
C ALA A 263 -46.07 9.81 49.89
N LEU A 264 -45.29 9.32 50.84
CA LEU A 264 -45.40 7.97 51.39
C LEU A 264 -46.76 7.82 52.15
N THR A 265 -47.16 8.82 52.96
CA THR A 265 -48.40 8.79 53.68
C THR A 265 -49.57 8.65 52.71
N ARG A 266 -49.65 9.43 51.65
CA ARG A 266 -50.70 9.31 50.61
C ARG A 266 -50.72 7.91 49.96
N MET A 267 -49.58 7.33 49.60
CA MET A 267 -49.52 6.00 49.00
C MET A 267 -50.02 4.91 49.93
N LEU A 268 -49.67 4.96 51.23
CA LEU A 268 -50.11 4.00 52.25
C LEU A 268 -51.58 4.11 52.59
N VAL A 269 -52.15 5.37 52.58
CA VAL A 269 -53.60 5.62 52.86
C VAL A 269 -54.47 5.27 51.64
N ALA A 270 -53.94 5.54 50.39
CA ALA A 270 -54.72 5.19 49.20
C ALA A 270 -54.84 3.67 49.02
N GLY A 271 -53.89 2.90 49.53
CA GLY A 271 -53.90 1.45 49.47
C GLY A 271 -53.77 0.88 48.04
N GLU A 272 -53.35 1.70 47.07
CA GLU A 272 -53.14 1.30 45.68
C GLU A 272 -51.85 0.49 45.56
N ALA A 273 -51.92 -0.55 44.77
CA ALA A 273 -50.75 -1.40 44.52
C ALA A 273 -49.61 -0.59 43.83
N ALA A 274 -48.44 -0.57 44.43
CA ALA A 274 -47.24 0.05 43.88
C ALA A 274 -46.14 -0.99 43.78
N SER A 275 -45.27 -0.88 42.74
CA SER A 275 -44.13 -1.76 42.54
C SER A 275 -42.87 -0.92 42.25
N ASP A 276 -41.86 -1.05 43.13
CA ASP A 276 -40.55 -0.41 42.99
C ASP A 276 -40.62 1.12 42.79
N GLU A 277 -41.68 1.77 43.37
CA GLU A 277 -41.78 3.22 43.28
C GLU A 277 -40.77 3.88 44.21
N VAL A 278 -39.87 4.70 43.63
CA VAL A 278 -38.75 5.29 44.34
C VAL A 278 -39.17 6.61 44.96
N ILE A 279 -39.15 6.69 46.30
CA ILE A 279 -39.45 7.90 47.06
C ILE A 279 -38.22 8.37 47.85
N ARG A 280 -38.17 9.67 48.12
CA ARG A 280 -37.13 10.23 48.98
C ARG A 280 -37.63 10.31 50.42
N ALA A 281 -36.92 9.65 51.32
CA ALA A 281 -37.18 9.69 52.76
C ALA A 281 -35.93 10.21 53.49
N GLY A 282 -35.89 11.51 53.79
CA GLY A 282 -34.69 12.20 54.29
C GLY A 282 -33.55 12.14 53.28
N ASP A 283 -32.39 11.62 53.69
CA ASP A 283 -31.21 11.46 52.83
C ASP A 283 -31.18 10.15 52.01
N ARG A 284 -32.24 9.34 52.10
CA ARG A 284 -32.33 8.02 51.47
C ARG A 284 -33.31 7.98 50.34
N LEU A 285 -33.02 7.13 49.35
CA LEU A 285 -33.96 6.73 48.30
C LEU A 285 -34.49 5.34 48.61
N LEU A 286 -35.79 5.25 48.85
CA LEU A 286 -36.46 3.99 49.18
C LEU A 286 -37.33 3.54 48.03
N ALA A 287 -37.09 2.31 47.54
CA ALA A 287 -38.02 1.61 46.63
C ALA A 287 -39.16 1.03 47.51
N VAL A 288 -40.38 1.40 47.18
CA VAL A 288 -41.59 1.04 47.93
C VAL A 288 -42.43 0.12 47.06
N ASN A 289 -42.77 -1.04 47.64
CA ASN A 289 -43.75 -1.96 47.08
C ASN A 289 -44.95 -2.03 48.00
N ILE A 290 -46.15 -1.83 47.47
CA ILE A 290 -47.42 -1.89 48.24
C ILE A 290 -48.27 -2.96 47.61
N ARG A 291 -48.75 -3.92 48.42
CA ARG A 291 -49.65 -4.98 48.00
C ARG A 291 -50.79 -5.12 48.97
N PRO A 292 -52.09 -5.04 48.52
CA PRO A 292 -53.21 -5.39 49.32
C PRO A 292 -53.16 -6.92 49.65
N THR A 293 -53.48 -7.25 50.88
CA THR A 293 -53.53 -8.66 51.34
C THR A 293 -54.98 -8.98 51.81
N ALA A 294 -55.49 -10.11 51.32
CA ALA A 294 -56.70 -10.71 51.79
C ALA A 294 -56.34 -12.11 52.28
N PRO A 295 -55.95 -12.29 53.57
CA PRO A 295 -55.62 -13.63 54.07
C PRO A 295 -56.87 -14.49 54.11
N TYR A 296 -56.71 -15.79 53.83
CA TYR A 296 -57.83 -16.74 53.88
C TYR A 296 -58.54 -16.68 55.22
N GLY A 297 -59.77 -16.02 55.29
CA GLY A 297 -60.59 -15.90 56.45
C GLY A 297 -60.20 -14.73 57.41
N GLY A 298 -59.30 -13.85 57.14
CA GLY A 298 -58.90 -12.68 57.90
C GLY A 298 -59.39 -11.35 57.29
N ALA A 299 -59.40 -10.24 58.09
CA ALA A 299 -59.70 -8.90 57.61
C ALA A 299 -58.66 -8.47 56.49
N PRO A 300 -59.15 -7.79 55.43
CA PRO A 300 -58.24 -7.25 54.39
C PRO A 300 -57.25 -6.27 55.03
N GLY A 301 -56.05 -6.21 54.46
CA GLY A 301 -54.98 -5.31 54.92
C GLY A 301 -54.04 -4.94 53.81
N LEU A 302 -53.00 -4.21 54.13
CA LEU A 302 -51.97 -3.76 53.21
C LEU A 302 -50.59 -4.18 53.71
N VAL A 303 -49.74 -4.70 52.85
CA VAL A 303 -48.31 -4.91 53.12
C VAL A 303 -47.48 -3.95 52.26
N ALA A 304 -46.65 -3.15 52.92
CA ALA A 304 -45.69 -2.28 52.23
C ALA A 304 -44.29 -2.72 52.56
N THR A 305 -43.44 -2.87 51.57
CA THR A 305 -42.00 -3.17 51.74
C THR A 305 -41.16 -2.01 51.26
N PHE A 306 -40.00 -1.78 51.94
CA PHE A 306 -39.09 -0.67 51.70
C PHE A 306 -37.70 -1.18 51.57
N ARG A 307 -37.05 -0.86 50.46
CA ARG A 307 -35.62 -1.21 50.20
C ARG A 307 -34.84 0.08 50.06
N ASP A 308 -33.71 0.18 50.74
CA ASP A 308 -32.75 1.28 50.55
C ASP A 308 -32.02 1.06 49.22
N THR A 309 -32.26 1.98 48.28
CA THR A 309 -31.64 1.96 46.95
C THR A 309 -30.65 3.09 46.73
N THR A 310 -30.31 3.83 47.80
CA THR A 310 -29.41 5.00 47.70
C THR A 310 -28.04 4.65 47.12
N GLU A 311 -27.42 3.59 47.60
CA GLU A 311 -26.13 3.12 47.11
C GLU A 311 -26.22 2.57 45.65
N LEU A 312 -27.30 1.83 45.39
CA LEU A 312 -27.56 1.28 44.04
C LEU A 312 -27.80 2.39 43.02
N ALA A 313 -28.57 3.42 43.39
CA ALA A 313 -28.81 4.56 42.52
C ALA A 313 -27.50 5.37 42.26
N ALA A 314 -26.68 5.56 43.30
CA ALA A 314 -25.37 6.19 43.16
C ALA A 314 -24.44 5.37 42.26
N LEU A 315 -24.35 4.03 42.46
CA LEU A 315 -23.58 3.13 41.63
C LEU A 315 -24.10 3.06 40.19
N SER A 316 -25.41 3.03 39.99
CA SER A 316 -26.03 3.11 38.66
C SER A 316 -25.68 4.41 37.94
N GLY A 317 -25.76 5.55 38.65
CA GLY A 317 -25.36 6.84 38.10
C GLY A 317 -23.88 6.87 37.70
N GLN A 318 -23.00 6.36 38.56
CA GLN A 318 -21.58 6.23 38.23
C GLN A 318 -21.31 5.28 37.05
N ALA A 319 -22.01 4.14 36.99
CA ALA A 319 -21.93 3.21 35.89
C ALA A 319 -22.41 3.81 34.55
N GLU A 320 -23.45 4.65 34.59
CA GLU A 320 -23.98 5.33 33.41
C GLU A 320 -23.04 6.41 32.89
N VAL A 321 -22.42 7.20 33.78
CA VAL A 321 -21.38 8.16 33.47
C VAL A 321 -20.16 7.45 32.87
N ALA A 322 -19.69 6.37 33.50
CA ALA A 322 -18.58 5.57 32.99
C ALA A 322 -18.86 4.96 31.62
N ARG A 323 -20.08 4.44 31.41
CA ARG A 323 -20.52 3.91 30.10
C ARG A 323 -20.57 5.00 29.04
N GLY A 324 -21.08 6.18 29.38
CA GLY A 324 -21.11 7.35 28.49
C GLY A 324 -19.69 7.78 28.06
N ARG A 325 -18.73 7.79 29.00
CA ARG A 325 -17.31 8.09 28.71
C ARG A 325 -16.67 7.05 27.79
N LEU A 326 -16.91 5.76 28.07
CA LEU A 326 -16.39 4.68 27.21
C LEU A 326 -17.00 4.72 25.80
N ALA A 327 -18.30 4.98 25.68
CA ALA A 327 -18.96 5.13 24.39
C ALA A 327 -18.40 6.33 23.60
N PHE A 328 -18.12 7.45 24.27
CA PHE A 328 -17.49 8.61 23.66
C PHE A 328 -16.06 8.31 23.15
N LEU A 329 -15.24 7.67 23.97
CA LEU A 329 -13.87 7.29 23.56
C LEU A 329 -13.85 6.24 22.45
N TYR A 330 -14.83 5.32 22.43
CA TYR A 330 -14.99 4.37 21.33
C TYR A 330 -15.34 5.08 20.02
N GLU A 331 -16.32 5.98 20.04
CA GLU A 331 -16.70 6.79 18.88
C GLU A 331 -15.51 7.64 18.39
N ALA A 332 -14.77 8.25 19.32
CA ALA A 332 -13.55 8.98 19.00
C ALA A 332 -12.53 8.11 18.25
N GLY A 333 -12.34 6.87 18.71
CA GLY A 333 -11.41 5.91 18.08
C GLY A 333 -11.81 5.51 16.66
N THR A 334 -13.08 5.64 16.26
CA THR A 334 -13.56 5.36 14.90
C THR A 334 -13.61 6.59 13.99
N ARG A 335 -13.58 7.79 14.57
CA ARG A 335 -13.73 9.05 13.83
C ARG A 335 -12.45 9.86 13.72
N ILE A 336 -11.45 9.59 14.56
CA ILE A 336 -10.15 10.28 14.53
C ILE A 336 -9.15 9.41 13.78
N GLY A 337 -8.49 10.00 12.79
CA GLY A 337 -7.48 9.31 11.94
C GLY A 337 -8.12 8.48 10.84
N THR A 338 -9.23 8.95 10.28
CA THR A 338 -9.89 8.31 9.12
C THR A 338 -9.08 8.47 7.84
N THR A 339 -8.18 9.44 7.81
CA THR A 339 -7.28 9.73 6.69
C THR A 339 -5.82 9.83 7.19
N LEU A 340 -4.88 9.76 6.26
CA LEU A 340 -3.45 10.03 6.53
C LEU A 340 -3.11 11.51 6.25
N ASP A 341 -4.02 12.40 6.61
CA ASP A 341 -3.85 13.85 6.52
C ASP A 341 -3.77 14.47 7.92
N VAL A 342 -2.74 15.27 8.17
CA VAL A 342 -2.46 15.86 9.48
C VAL A 342 -3.53 16.89 9.85
N GLU A 343 -3.91 17.75 8.90
CA GLU A 343 -4.88 18.84 9.13
C GLU A 343 -6.28 18.25 9.33
N ARG A 344 -6.67 17.29 8.49
CA ARG A 344 -7.95 16.60 8.61
C ARG A 344 -8.06 15.83 9.92
N THR A 345 -7.01 15.16 10.36
CA THR A 345 -6.99 14.46 11.66
C THR A 345 -7.14 15.42 12.84
N ALA A 346 -6.54 16.61 12.77
CA ALA A 346 -6.71 17.66 13.77
C ALA A 346 -8.16 18.20 13.80
N GLU A 347 -8.79 18.36 12.63
CA GLU A 347 -10.21 18.74 12.52
C GLU A 347 -11.13 17.66 13.11
N GLU A 348 -10.91 16.38 12.80
CA GLU A 348 -11.66 15.25 13.32
C GLU A 348 -11.63 15.19 14.85
N LEU A 349 -10.45 15.43 15.44
CA LEU A 349 -10.32 15.56 16.90
C LEU A 349 -11.21 16.66 17.44
N ALA A 350 -11.17 17.86 16.86
CA ALA A 350 -11.96 18.98 17.31
C ALA A 350 -13.48 18.74 17.11
N GLU A 351 -13.88 18.14 16.00
CA GLU A 351 -15.27 17.75 15.69
C GLU A 351 -15.85 16.73 16.67
N VAL A 352 -15.06 15.75 17.08
CA VAL A 352 -15.48 14.73 18.04
C VAL A 352 -15.65 15.31 19.44
N ALA A 353 -14.78 16.24 19.81
CA ALA A 353 -14.76 16.81 21.16
C ALA A 353 -15.88 17.85 21.41
N VAL A 354 -16.32 18.55 20.36
CA VAL A 354 -17.41 19.56 20.45
C VAL A 354 -18.74 18.93 20.01
N PRO A 355 -19.86 19.14 20.72
CA PRO A 355 -20.02 19.86 21.99
C PRO A 355 -19.88 18.96 23.23
N ARG A 356 -19.56 17.69 23.09
CA ARG A 356 -19.70 16.67 24.16
C ARG A 356 -18.71 16.86 25.31
N MET A 357 -17.54 17.35 25.03
CA MET A 357 -16.48 17.54 26.02
C MET A 357 -16.22 19.02 26.30
N ALA A 358 -16.24 19.86 25.28
CA ALA A 358 -15.94 21.29 25.39
C ALA A 358 -16.86 22.11 24.49
N ASP A 359 -17.02 23.41 24.82
CA ASP A 359 -17.76 24.33 23.98
C ASP A 359 -16.94 24.85 22.80
N VAL A 360 -15.63 24.96 22.99
CA VAL A 360 -14.67 25.29 21.94
C VAL A 360 -13.45 24.38 22.09
N VAL A 361 -12.91 23.91 20.98
CA VAL A 361 -11.66 23.15 20.94
C VAL A 361 -10.73 23.78 19.90
N THR A 362 -9.49 23.97 20.29
CA THR A 362 -8.43 24.42 19.38
C THR A 362 -7.28 23.42 19.36
N VAL A 363 -6.76 23.17 18.18
CA VAL A 363 -5.59 22.31 17.97
C VAL A 363 -4.50 23.15 17.32
N GLU A 364 -3.36 23.24 17.99
CA GLU A 364 -2.19 23.94 17.51
C GLU A 364 -1.06 22.93 17.26
N LEU A 365 -0.57 22.88 16.03
CA LEU A 365 0.53 22.00 15.62
C LEU A 365 1.78 22.78 15.28
N LEU A 366 2.93 22.16 15.44
CA LEU A 366 4.21 22.71 14.98
C LEU A 366 4.23 22.75 13.45
N ASP A 367 4.77 23.82 12.87
CA ASP A 367 4.90 23.97 11.41
C ASP A 367 5.70 22.80 10.77
N SER A 368 6.67 22.21 11.50
CA SER A 368 7.39 21.01 11.05
C SER A 368 6.46 19.80 10.92
N VAL A 369 5.49 19.62 11.84
CA VAL A 369 4.52 18.52 11.79
C VAL A 369 3.65 18.64 10.53
N LEU A 370 3.18 19.86 10.21
CA LEU A 370 2.38 20.12 9.01
C LEU A 370 3.17 19.83 7.71
N ARG A 371 4.49 20.01 7.74
CA ARG A 371 5.37 19.67 6.60
C ARG A 371 5.86 18.22 6.60
N GLY A 372 5.38 17.39 7.53
CA GLY A 372 5.83 16.01 7.66
C GLY A 372 7.19 15.82 8.34
N GLU A 373 7.87 16.92 8.74
CA GLU A 373 9.20 16.89 9.32
C GLU A 373 9.19 16.48 10.80
N GLU A 374 10.34 16.01 11.31
CA GLU A 374 10.48 15.74 12.73
C GLU A 374 10.67 17.06 13.48
N PRO A 375 9.87 17.32 14.52
CA PRO A 375 10.02 18.52 15.31
C PRO A 375 11.40 18.58 15.97
N THR A 376 12.17 19.60 15.64
CA THR A 376 13.47 19.90 16.24
C THR A 376 13.47 21.33 16.76
N GLY A 377 13.76 21.56 18.04
CA GLY A 377 13.92 22.89 18.61
C GLY A 377 12.80 23.37 19.54
N ALA A 378 12.69 24.70 19.73
CA ALA A 378 11.81 25.30 20.72
C ALA A 378 10.33 25.21 20.36
N VAL A 379 9.52 24.68 21.25
CA VAL A 379 8.08 24.36 21.11
C VAL A 379 7.18 25.59 21.38
N HIS A 380 7.69 26.80 21.17
CA HIS A 380 7.00 28.06 21.56
C HIS A 380 6.18 28.70 20.44
N ARG A 381 6.15 28.08 19.27
CA ARG A 381 5.51 28.65 18.08
C ARG A 381 4.78 27.55 17.32
N MET A 382 3.47 27.64 17.25
CA MET A 382 2.60 26.65 16.63
C MET A 382 1.57 27.32 15.73
N ARG A 383 1.07 26.61 14.75
CA ARG A 383 -0.01 27.06 13.88
C ARG A 383 -1.32 26.48 14.37
N ARG A 384 -2.36 27.31 14.45
CA ARG A 384 -3.71 26.79 14.71
C ARG A 384 -4.19 26.03 13.49
N THR A 385 -4.30 24.72 13.65
CA THR A 385 -4.64 23.79 12.57
C THR A 385 -6.12 23.47 12.55
N ALA A 386 -6.74 23.37 13.72
CA ALA A 386 -8.18 23.16 13.81
C ALA A 386 -8.82 24.00 14.92
N LEU A 387 -10.07 24.37 14.68
CA LEU A 387 -10.93 25.03 15.64
C LEU A 387 -12.37 24.58 15.39
N ARG A 388 -13.06 24.18 16.46
CA ARG A 388 -14.50 23.88 16.44
C ARG A 388 -15.17 24.53 17.64
N GLU A 389 -16.40 24.98 17.43
CA GLU A 389 -17.19 25.69 18.44
C GLU A 389 -18.65 25.21 18.43
N SER A 390 -19.28 25.24 19.59
CA SER A 390 -20.70 24.94 19.72
C SER A 390 -21.59 26.16 19.43
N ARG A 391 -21.02 27.37 19.54
CA ARG A 391 -21.68 28.67 19.29
C ARG A 391 -20.76 29.58 18.53
N THR A 392 -21.28 30.24 17.49
CA THR A 392 -20.51 31.16 16.64
C THR A 392 -20.11 32.46 17.36
N GLY A 393 -18.98 33.03 16.91
CA GLY A 393 -18.55 34.36 17.37
C GLY A 393 -17.56 34.37 18.53
N HIS A 394 -16.79 33.25 18.71
CA HIS A 394 -15.70 33.22 19.68
C HIS A 394 -14.59 34.23 19.36
N PRO A 395 -13.88 34.75 20.38
CA PRO A 395 -12.81 35.74 20.20
C PRO A 395 -11.43 35.12 19.94
N LEU A 396 -11.34 33.79 19.84
CA LEU A 396 -10.05 33.11 19.64
C LEU A 396 -9.56 33.30 18.20
N GLN A 397 -8.25 33.35 17.99
CA GLN A 397 -7.62 33.51 16.68
C GLN A 397 -8.08 32.42 15.69
N PRO A 398 -8.26 32.74 14.40
CA PRO A 398 -8.76 31.78 13.41
C PRO A 398 -7.75 30.68 13.07
N VAL A 399 -8.22 29.66 12.36
CA VAL A 399 -7.39 28.60 11.77
C VAL A 399 -6.41 29.25 10.77
N GLY A 400 -5.18 28.77 10.77
CA GLY A 400 -4.06 29.27 9.94
C GLY A 400 -3.14 30.25 10.68
N ASP A 401 -3.61 30.88 11.76
CA ASP A 401 -2.81 31.84 12.50
C ASP A 401 -1.69 31.19 13.31
N LEU A 402 -0.63 31.97 13.49
CA LEU A 402 0.56 31.58 14.23
C LEU A 402 0.41 31.94 15.71
N ILE A 403 0.30 30.94 16.55
CA ILE A 403 0.20 31.08 17.99
C ILE A 403 1.59 31.06 18.62
N ARG A 404 1.95 32.07 19.41
CA ARG A 404 3.23 32.18 20.11
C ARG A 404 3.00 32.10 21.61
N PHE A 405 3.71 31.22 22.27
CA PHE A 405 3.70 31.09 23.72
C PHE A 405 4.96 31.81 24.26
N VAL A 406 4.77 33.05 24.68
CA VAL A 406 5.87 33.96 25.10
C VAL A 406 6.06 33.94 26.62
N VAL A 407 4.99 33.84 27.37
CA VAL A 407 5.01 33.83 28.85
C VAL A 407 5.32 32.43 29.37
N ALA A 408 6.36 32.28 30.18
CA ALA A 408 6.90 30.98 30.58
C ALA A 408 5.97 30.12 31.44
N ASP A 409 5.10 30.72 32.24
CA ASP A 409 4.26 30.01 33.21
C ASP A 409 2.79 29.87 32.77
N THR A 410 2.50 30.07 31.48
CA THR A 410 1.14 29.83 30.96
C THR A 410 0.76 28.35 31.07
N PRO A 411 -0.55 28.03 31.21
CA PRO A 411 -1.02 26.63 31.22
C PRO A 411 -0.52 25.81 30.04
N MET A 412 -0.43 26.42 28.86
CA MET A 412 0.06 25.79 27.63
C MET A 412 1.53 25.44 27.72
N VAL A 413 2.38 26.38 28.15
CA VAL A 413 3.82 26.14 28.32
C VAL A 413 4.06 25.12 29.42
N ALA A 414 3.32 25.18 30.53
CA ALA A 414 3.38 24.23 31.61
C ALA A 414 3.03 22.80 31.14
N ALA A 415 2.00 22.66 30.29
CA ALA A 415 1.62 21.38 29.71
C ALA A 415 2.71 20.81 28.79
N LEU A 416 3.29 21.66 27.94
CA LEU A 416 4.37 21.28 27.03
C LEU A 416 5.64 20.85 27.78
N GLN A 417 6.04 21.59 28.81
CA GLN A 417 7.23 21.29 29.63
C GLN A 417 7.05 20.01 30.47
N ARG A 418 5.90 19.85 31.12
CA ARG A 418 5.59 18.70 31.97
C ARG A 418 5.23 17.46 31.16
N GLY A 419 4.80 17.64 29.92
CA GLY A 419 4.32 16.56 29.06
C GLY A 419 3.02 15.92 29.55
N LYS A 420 2.22 16.66 30.32
CA LYS A 420 0.94 16.23 30.91
C LYS A 420 -0.10 17.33 30.76
N ALA A 421 -1.37 16.94 30.84
CA ALA A 421 -2.45 17.90 30.82
C ALA A 421 -2.36 18.88 32.00
N VAL A 422 -2.85 20.10 31.77
CA VAL A 422 -3.01 21.13 32.80
C VAL A 422 -4.47 21.59 32.80
N LEU A 423 -5.08 21.47 33.97
CA LEU A 423 -6.45 21.95 34.22
C LEU A 423 -6.39 23.37 34.82
N VAL A 424 -7.19 24.26 34.27
CA VAL A 424 -7.49 25.60 34.83
C VAL A 424 -8.99 25.68 35.09
N PRO A 425 -9.44 25.38 36.30
CA PRO A 425 -10.86 25.37 36.62
C PRO A 425 -11.52 26.74 36.52
N ASP A 426 -10.75 27.82 36.77
CA ASP A 426 -11.21 29.19 36.66
C ASP A 426 -10.19 30.12 36.01
N LEU A 427 -10.44 30.50 34.79
CA LEU A 427 -9.56 31.38 33.98
C LEU A 427 -9.51 32.83 34.55
N HIS A 428 -10.49 33.26 35.37
CA HIS A 428 -10.45 34.57 36.04
C HIS A 428 -9.26 34.66 37.02
N THR A 429 -8.82 33.52 37.56
CA THR A 429 -7.69 33.44 38.51
C THR A 429 -6.33 33.21 37.83
N ALA A 430 -6.31 32.86 36.56
CA ALA A 430 -5.08 32.49 35.81
C ALA A 430 -4.35 33.74 35.29
N GLN A 431 -3.48 34.32 36.15
CA GLN A 431 -2.77 35.57 35.82
C GLN A 431 -1.82 35.42 34.62
N ASP A 432 -1.07 34.33 34.52
CA ASP A 432 -0.08 34.12 33.49
C ASP A 432 -0.71 33.91 32.11
N TRP A 433 -1.86 33.23 32.04
CA TRP A 433 -2.65 33.09 30.81
C TRP A 433 -3.17 34.47 30.35
N ARG A 434 -3.65 35.30 31.28
CA ARG A 434 -4.11 36.65 30.99
C ARG A 434 -2.97 37.59 30.58
N ALA A 435 -1.77 37.38 31.08
CA ALA A 435 -0.56 38.15 30.70
C ALA A 435 -0.04 37.82 29.30
N GLN A 436 -0.32 36.62 28.78
CA GLN A 436 0.09 36.17 27.46
C GLN A 436 -0.53 37.02 26.35
N ASP A 437 -1.83 37.29 26.44
CA ASP A 437 -2.62 38.12 25.53
C ASP A 437 -3.73 38.81 26.34
N PRO A 438 -3.47 39.98 26.93
CA PRO A 438 -4.43 40.65 27.82
C PRO A 438 -5.76 41.00 27.14
N GLU A 439 -5.71 41.37 25.87
CA GLU A 439 -6.89 41.75 25.10
C GLU A 439 -7.72 40.54 24.69
N GLY A 440 -7.08 39.50 24.13
CA GLY A 440 -7.74 38.24 23.80
C GLY A 440 -8.30 37.55 25.04
N ALA A 441 -7.59 37.58 26.17
CA ALA A 441 -8.10 37.05 27.44
C ALA A 441 -9.33 37.80 27.94
N ARG A 442 -9.34 39.13 27.83
CA ARG A 442 -10.50 39.94 28.17
C ARG A 442 -11.71 39.55 27.32
N GLN A 443 -11.54 39.50 26.03
CA GLN A 443 -12.59 39.12 25.08
C GLN A 443 -13.12 37.69 25.32
N ALA A 444 -12.23 36.73 25.61
CA ALA A 444 -12.59 35.35 25.93
C ALA A 444 -13.45 35.26 27.22
N LEU A 445 -13.07 35.99 28.27
CA LEU A 445 -13.84 36.06 29.50
C LEU A 445 -15.19 36.78 29.31
N GLU A 446 -15.24 37.86 28.50
CA GLU A 446 -16.49 38.58 28.14
C GLU A 446 -17.42 37.71 27.29
N TYR A 447 -16.90 36.87 26.41
CA TYR A 447 -17.65 35.86 25.66
C TYR A 447 -18.24 34.78 26.57
N GLY A 448 -17.67 34.64 27.78
CA GLY A 448 -18.13 33.73 28.81
C GLY A 448 -17.29 32.46 28.94
N ILE A 449 -16.13 32.37 28.31
CA ILE A 449 -15.19 31.27 28.53
C ILE A 449 -14.65 31.39 29.96
N HIS A 450 -14.71 30.32 30.74
CA HIS A 450 -14.35 30.35 32.16
C HIS A 450 -13.43 29.25 32.64
N SER A 451 -13.27 28.13 31.91
CA SER A 451 -12.36 27.03 32.29
C SER A 451 -11.67 26.41 31.08
N LEU A 452 -10.51 25.82 31.30
CA LEU A 452 -9.62 25.31 30.29
C LEU A 452 -8.97 23.99 30.73
N ILE A 453 -8.93 23.02 29.82
CA ILE A 453 -7.96 21.92 29.86
C ILE A 453 -7.05 22.08 28.66
N THR A 454 -5.73 22.05 28.89
CA THR A 454 -4.72 22.04 27.85
C THR A 454 -3.92 20.76 27.90
N VAL A 455 -3.79 20.08 26.77
CA VAL A 455 -3.16 18.75 26.68
C VAL A 455 -2.11 18.76 25.57
N PRO A 456 -0.86 18.37 25.83
CA PRO A 456 0.16 18.28 24.81
C PRO A 456 -0.08 17.07 23.91
N LEU A 457 -0.07 17.26 22.62
CA LEU A 457 -0.08 16.20 21.60
C LEU A 457 1.32 15.56 21.55
N ARG A 458 1.44 14.35 22.06
CA ARG A 458 2.74 13.63 22.12
C ARG A 458 2.59 12.22 21.56
N ALA A 459 3.44 11.88 20.63
CA ALA A 459 3.59 10.52 20.14
C ALA A 459 5.07 10.09 20.19
N ARG A 460 5.33 8.88 20.64
CA ARG A 460 6.69 8.30 20.73
C ARG A 460 7.74 9.20 21.40
N GLY A 461 7.32 9.98 22.41
CA GLY A 461 8.19 10.90 23.13
C GLY A 461 8.39 12.28 22.50
N VAL A 462 7.88 12.49 21.27
CA VAL A 462 7.98 13.77 20.52
C VAL A 462 6.72 14.60 20.74
N VAL A 463 6.88 15.91 20.95
CA VAL A 463 5.77 16.88 21.01
C VAL A 463 5.43 17.28 19.60
N LEU A 464 4.18 17.07 19.19
CA LEU A 464 3.65 17.43 17.87
C LEU A 464 2.91 18.76 17.92
N GLY A 465 2.29 19.06 19.07
CA GLY A 465 1.45 20.22 19.24
C GLY A 465 0.77 20.27 20.60
N ILE A 466 -0.33 20.98 20.67
CA ILE A 466 -1.15 21.14 21.87
C ILE A 466 -2.63 21.21 21.49
N VAL A 467 -3.48 20.72 22.36
CA VAL A 467 -4.95 20.83 22.26
C VAL A 467 -5.47 21.60 23.46
N ASN A 468 -6.35 22.54 23.20
CA ASN A 468 -7.00 23.31 24.26
C ASN A 468 -8.52 23.09 24.19
N PHE A 469 -9.09 22.66 25.30
CA PHE A 469 -10.53 22.46 25.51
C PHE A 469 -11.05 23.60 26.39
N TRP A 470 -12.04 24.33 25.89
CA TRP A 470 -12.58 25.52 26.54
C TRP A 470 -14.05 25.29 26.88
N ARG A 471 -14.45 25.58 28.10
CA ARG A 471 -15.87 25.65 28.52
C ARG A 471 -16.26 27.06 28.87
N GLY A 472 -17.48 27.40 28.50
CA GLY A 472 -18.08 28.72 28.71
C GLY A 472 -19.46 28.67 29.36
N THR A 473 -20.19 29.76 29.25
CA THR A 473 -21.49 29.97 29.85
C THR A 473 -22.49 28.88 29.38
N GLY A 474 -23.01 28.07 30.27
CA GLY A 474 -23.92 26.95 29.98
C GLY A 474 -23.34 25.56 30.20
N SER A 475 -22.03 25.44 30.27
CA SER A 475 -21.34 24.21 30.62
C SER A 475 -20.74 24.30 32.03
N PRO A 476 -20.75 23.21 32.85
CA PRO A 476 -20.05 23.20 34.13
C PRO A 476 -18.55 23.36 33.93
N ARG A 477 -17.84 23.85 34.96
CA ARG A 477 -16.40 23.95 34.94
C ARG A 477 -15.79 22.56 34.77
N PHE A 478 -14.59 22.49 34.17
CA PHE A 478 -13.83 21.24 34.12
C PHE A 478 -13.39 20.76 35.50
N GLU A 479 -13.42 19.46 35.69
CA GLU A 479 -12.98 18.74 36.89
C GLU A 479 -11.83 17.78 36.56
N ASP A 480 -11.18 17.23 37.59
CA ASP A 480 -10.04 16.29 37.42
C ASP A 480 -10.41 15.06 36.58
N GLU A 481 -11.67 14.64 36.65
CA GLU A 481 -12.14 13.51 35.84
C GLU A 481 -12.20 13.82 34.34
N ASP A 482 -12.45 15.06 33.95
CA ASP A 482 -12.43 15.49 32.55
C ASP A 482 -11.02 15.45 31.95
N VAL A 483 -10.00 15.67 32.81
CA VAL A 483 -8.58 15.62 32.39
C VAL A 483 -8.21 14.24 31.83
N ALA A 484 -8.63 13.16 32.51
CA ALA A 484 -8.31 11.80 32.03
C ALA A 484 -8.93 11.49 30.67
N VAL A 485 -10.18 11.99 30.43
CA VAL A 485 -10.84 11.82 29.13
C VAL A 485 -10.13 12.64 28.04
N ALA A 486 -9.71 13.87 28.38
CA ALA A 486 -8.94 14.73 27.46
C ALA A 486 -7.62 14.11 27.06
N GLU A 487 -6.86 13.59 28.04
CA GLU A 487 -5.57 12.92 27.79
C GLU A 487 -5.73 11.71 26.89
N GLU A 488 -6.72 10.85 27.16
CA GLU A 488 -6.97 9.66 26.32
C GLU A 488 -7.36 10.02 24.88
N LEU A 489 -8.25 11.04 24.73
CA LEU A 489 -8.68 11.53 23.43
C LEU A 489 -7.50 12.08 22.63
N VAL A 490 -6.69 12.92 23.26
CA VAL A 490 -5.52 13.56 22.63
C VAL A 490 -4.42 12.55 22.36
N ALA A 491 -4.23 11.54 23.21
CA ALA A 491 -3.26 10.48 22.99
C ALA A 491 -3.56 9.70 21.70
N ARG A 492 -4.83 9.38 21.45
CA ARG A 492 -5.27 8.72 20.21
C ARG A 492 -5.04 9.60 18.99
N ALA A 493 -5.44 10.86 19.07
CA ALA A 493 -5.20 11.82 17.99
C ALA A 493 -3.70 12.02 17.72
N ALA A 494 -2.88 12.06 18.76
CA ALA A 494 -1.43 12.20 18.62
C ALA A 494 -0.80 11.04 17.83
N VAL A 495 -1.26 9.80 18.07
CA VAL A 495 -0.80 8.64 17.29
C VAL A 495 -1.24 8.74 15.83
N ALA A 496 -2.50 9.13 15.58
CA ALA A 496 -3.01 9.30 14.22
C ALA A 496 -2.28 10.43 13.46
N ILE A 497 -2.05 11.58 14.13
CA ILE A 497 -1.29 12.71 13.57
C ILE A 497 0.17 12.31 13.29
N ASP A 498 0.83 11.56 14.19
CA ASP A 498 2.21 11.10 13.94
C ASP A 498 2.29 10.12 12.77
N ASN A 499 1.30 9.25 12.62
CA ASN A 499 1.21 8.35 11.47
C ASN A 499 0.98 9.13 10.16
N ALA A 500 0.06 10.09 10.15
CA ALA A 500 -0.18 10.97 9.01
C ALA A 500 1.08 11.78 8.64
N ARG A 501 1.75 12.37 9.63
CA ARG A 501 3.01 13.10 9.45
C ARG A 501 4.11 12.25 8.80
N ARG A 502 4.28 11.02 9.31
CA ARG A 502 5.28 10.07 8.76
C ARG A 502 4.96 9.69 7.34
N PHE A 503 3.69 9.38 7.08
CA PHE A 503 3.23 9.11 5.72
C PHE A 503 3.51 10.28 4.78
N SER A 504 3.15 11.52 5.19
CA SER A 504 3.43 12.73 4.40
C SER A 504 4.91 12.93 4.13
N ARG A 505 5.78 12.64 5.13
CA ARG A 505 7.24 12.70 4.96
C ARG A 505 7.76 11.68 3.97
N GLU A 506 7.35 10.42 4.14
CA GLU A 506 7.76 9.33 3.24
C GLU A 506 7.30 9.60 1.82
N HIS A 507 6.06 10.05 1.68
CA HIS A 507 5.51 10.44 0.39
C HIS A 507 6.25 11.62 -0.25
N ALA A 508 6.53 12.68 0.51
CA ALA A 508 7.27 13.84 0.00
C ALA A 508 8.72 13.49 -0.40
N LEU A 509 9.40 12.65 0.39
CA LEU A 509 10.74 12.16 0.06
C LEU A 509 10.71 11.31 -1.22
N ALA A 510 9.74 10.46 -1.34
CA ALA A 510 9.58 9.56 -2.47
C ALA A 510 9.26 10.35 -3.77
N VAL A 511 8.34 11.34 -3.70
CA VAL A 511 8.05 12.25 -4.82
C VAL A 511 9.28 13.08 -5.20
N THR A 512 10.06 13.54 -4.22
CA THR A 512 11.29 14.30 -4.47
C THR A 512 12.33 13.43 -5.17
N LEU A 513 12.51 12.20 -4.71
CA LEU A 513 13.41 11.23 -5.33
C LEU A 513 12.97 10.94 -6.77
N GLN A 514 11.72 10.63 -6.99
CA GLN A 514 11.17 10.37 -8.32
C GLN A 514 11.40 11.55 -9.28
N ARG A 515 11.08 12.78 -8.84
CA ARG A 515 11.36 13.99 -9.63
C ARG A 515 12.83 14.16 -9.96
N SER A 516 13.73 13.81 -9.05
CA SER A 516 15.18 13.89 -9.30
C SER A 516 15.68 12.81 -10.28
N LEU A 517 14.92 11.74 -10.45
CA LEU A 517 15.24 10.65 -11.37
C LEU A 517 14.65 10.87 -12.79
N LEU A 518 13.68 11.78 -12.94
CA LEU A 518 13.13 12.15 -14.25
C LEU A 518 14.00 13.23 -14.91
N PRO A 519 13.97 13.38 -16.25
CA PRO A 519 14.68 14.47 -16.92
C PRO A 519 14.12 15.82 -16.49
N LEU A 520 14.98 16.69 -15.92
CA LEU A 520 14.61 18.04 -15.49
C LEU A 520 14.35 18.93 -16.71
N ASP A 521 15.21 18.80 -17.75
CA ASP A 521 15.09 19.52 -19.00
C ASP A 521 15.28 18.51 -20.14
N LEU A 522 14.43 18.58 -21.14
CA LEU A 522 14.62 17.81 -22.38
C LEU A 522 15.70 18.52 -23.21
N PRO A 523 16.65 17.77 -23.79
CA PRO A 523 17.67 18.36 -24.63
C PRO A 523 17.03 19.04 -25.86
N ASP A 524 17.49 20.27 -26.17
CA ASP A 524 17.04 20.98 -27.37
C ASP A 524 17.36 20.16 -28.62
N GLN A 525 16.38 19.98 -29.48
CA GLN A 525 16.47 19.14 -30.69
C GLN A 525 16.06 19.91 -31.93
N ASP A 526 16.97 20.01 -32.90
CA ASP A 526 16.67 20.65 -34.19
C ASP A 526 15.70 19.80 -35.02
N VAL A 527 15.69 18.48 -34.81
CA VAL A 527 15.05 17.48 -35.66
C VAL A 527 13.73 16.94 -35.10
N LEU A 528 13.45 17.24 -33.83
CA LEU A 528 12.18 16.92 -33.15
C LEU A 528 11.72 18.12 -32.34
N GLU A 529 10.45 18.45 -32.46
CA GLU A 529 9.76 19.31 -31.51
C GLU A 529 9.08 18.43 -30.48
N ILE A 530 9.37 18.64 -29.20
CA ILE A 530 9.01 17.68 -28.15
C ILE A 530 8.24 18.37 -27.05
N ALA A 531 7.21 17.72 -26.56
CA ALA A 531 6.53 18.05 -25.32
C ALA A 531 6.33 16.79 -24.47
N SER A 532 6.38 16.94 -23.17
CA SER A 532 6.16 15.82 -22.25
C SER A 532 5.28 16.24 -21.07
N ARG A 533 4.62 15.27 -20.47
CA ARG A 533 3.89 15.41 -19.21
C ARG A 533 4.18 14.20 -18.31
N TYR A 534 4.28 14.49 -17.06
CA TYR A 534 4.35 13.48 -16.02
C TYR A 534 3.40 13.83 -14.90
N LEU A 535 2.49 12.91 -14.56
CA LEU A 535 1.61 13.06 -13.41
C LEU A 535 1.76 11.84 -12.51
N PRO A 536 2.15 12.05 -11.25
CA PRO A 536 2.20 10.96 -10.30
C PRO A 536 0.80 10.54 -9.86
N ALA A 537 0.63 9.25 -9.57
CA ALA A 537 -0.56 8.68 -8.99
C ALA A 537 -0.87 9.25 -7.59
N ARG A 538 -2.14 9.22 -7.21
CA ARG A 538 -2.58 9.62 -5.86
C ARG A 538 -2.01 8.74 -4.75
N SER A 539 -1.76 7.47 -5.04
CA SER A 539 -1.34 6.44 -4.09
C SER A 539 0.15 6.42 -3.76
N GLY A 540 0.99 7.22 -4.43
CA GLY A 540 2.41 7.21 -4.11
C GLY A 540 3.36 7.51 -5.26
N VAL A 541 4.54 6.95 -5.16
CA VAL A 541 5.63 7.05 -6.11
C VAL A 541 5.51 5.89 -7.08
N GLY A 542 5.43 6.17 -8.36
CA GLY A 542 5.29 5.14 -9.37
C GLY A 542 6.57 4.79 -10.10
N GLY A 543 6.42 3.85 -11.02
CA GLY A 543 7.48 3.28 -11.83
C GLY A 543 7.64 3.89 -13.22
N ASP A 544 6.77 4.79 -13.63
CA ASP A 544 6.74 5.38 -14.96
C ASP A 544 7.93 6.30 -15.22
N TRP A 545 8.46 6.24 -16.40
CA TRP A 545 9.47 7.20 -16.84
C TRP A 545 9.41 7.44 -18.36
N PHE A 546 10.00 8.53 -18.78
CA PHE A 546 10.33 8.81 -20.18
C PHE A 546 11.72 9.41 -20.28
N ASP A 547 12.31 9.34 -21.48
CA ASP A 547 13.56 10.02 -21.78
C ASP A 547 13.66 10.40 -23.26
N VAL A 548 14.49 11.40 -23.54
CA VAL A 548 14.84 11.85 -24.89
C VAL A 548 16.36 11.91 -24.97
N ILE A 549 16.95 11.07 -25.77
CA ILE A 549 18.38 10.86 -25.79
C ILE A 549 18.95 11.23 -27.17
N PRO A 550 19.77 12.28 -27.28
CA PRO A 550 20.47 12.59 -28.51
C PRO A 550 21.46 11.48 -28.86
N LEU A 551 21.34 10.97 -30.06
CA LEU A 551 22.22 9.96 -30.63
C LEU A 551 23.09 10.55 -31.74
N PRO A 552 24.19 9.93 -32.06
CA PRO A 552 25.06 10.34 -33.18
C PRO A 552 24.30 10.46 -34.49
N GLY A 553 24.72 11.36 -35.37
CA GLY A 553 24.09 11.57 -36.69
C GLY A 553 22.74 12.27 -36.63
N PHE A 554 22.50 13.11 -35.62
CA PHE A 554 21.24 13.82 -35.34
C PHE A 554 20.04 12.90 -35.10
N ARG A 555 20.27 11.62 -34.85
CA ARG A 555 19.21 10.71 -34.44
C ARG A 555 18.82 10.99 -32.99
N VAL A 556 17.60 10.66 -32.69
CA VAL A 556 17.07 10.85 -31.34
C VAL A 556 16.37 9.59 -30.87
N ALA A 557 16.75 9.10 -29.72
CA ALA A 557 16.00 8.06 -29.05
C ALA A 557 14.93 8.65 -28.16
N LEU A 558 13.72 8.08 -28.25
CA LEU A 558 12.56 8.36 -27.43
C LEU A 558 12.27 7.09 -26.61
N VAL A 559 12.10 7.26 -25.32
CA VAL A 559 11.91 6.14 -24.40
C VAL A 559 10.70 6.42 -23.52
N VAL A 560 9.86 5.42 -23.34
CA VAL A 560 8.81 5.40 -22.33
C VAL A 560 8.78 4.01 -21.72
N GLY A 561 8.61 3.93 -20.41
CA GLY A 561 8.53 2.66 -19.71
C GLY A 561 7.77 2.80 -18.40
N ASP A 562 7.38 1.65 -17.88
CA ASP A 562 6.71 1.51 -16.61
C ASP A 562 7.21 0.27 -15.87
N ILE A 563 7.31 0.35 -14.55
CA ILE A 563 7.72 -0.74 -13.66
C ILE A 563 6.51 -1.25 -12.88
N VAL A 564 6.28 -2.54 -12.95
CA VAL A 564 5.20 -3.19 -12.21
C VAL A 564 5.35 -2.92 -10.71
N GLY A 565 4.32 -2.29 -10.10
CA GLY A 565 4.26 -1.95 -8.70
C GLY A 565 4.49 -0.46 -8.43
N HIS A 566 4.41 -0.07 -7.17
CA HIS A 566 4.51 1.33 -6.74
C HIS A 566 5.41 1.48 -5.51
N GLY A 567 5.81 2.70 -5.24
CA GLY A 567 6.59 3.06 -4.06
C GLY A 567 8.08 3.21 -4.33
N LEU A 568 8.85 3.36 -3.26
CA LEU A 568 10.28 3.66 -3.32
C LEU A 568 11.08 2.64 -4.14
N HIS A 569 10.70 1.37 -4.08
CA HIS A 569 11.40 0.29 -4.79
C HIS A 569 11.23 0.41 -6.30
N ALA A 570 10.02 0.69 -6.78
CA ALA A 570 9.74 0.95 -8.20
C ALA A 570 10.55 2.16 -8.70
N ALA A 571 10.58 3.27 -7.94
CA ALA A 571 11.37 4.45 -8.31
C ALA A 571 12.88 4.19 -8.37
N VAL A 572 13.45 3.42 -7.45
CA VAL A 572 14.88 3.05 -7.48
C VAL A 572 15.19 2.20 -8.70
N THR A 573 14.33 1.24 -9.03
CA THR A 573 14.49 0.38 -10.22
C THR A 573 14.33 1.21 -11.49
N MET A 574 13.37 2.11 -11.55
CA MET A 574 13.18 3.07 -12.65
C MET A 574 14.47 3.88 -12.88
N GLY A 575 15.06 4.44 -11.83
CA GLY A 575 16.32 5.16 -11.93
C GLY A 575 17.49 4.32 -12.46
N ARG A 576 17.56 3.05 -12.07
CA ARG A 576 18.56 2.10 -12.59
C ARG A 576 18.33 1.79 -14.08
N LEU A 577 17.08 1.49 -14.46
CA LEU A 577 16.73 1.21 -15.85
C LEU A 577 16.98 2.42 -16.74
N ARG A 578 16.55 3.62 -16.33
CA ARG A 578 16.82 4.86 -17.05
C ARG A 578 18.32 5.09 -17.25
N THR A 579 19.11 4.91 -16.19
CA THR A 579 20.57 5.04 -16.26
C THR A 579 21.17 4.01 -17.23
N ALA A 580 20.67 2.78 -17.22
CA ALA A 580 21.10 1.74 -18.14
C ALA A 580 20.74 2.07 -19.60
N VAL A 581 19.51 2.56 -19.85
CA VAL A 581 19.10 3.04 -21.18
C VAL A 581 20.04 4.13 -21.68
N LEU A 582 20.35 5.15 -20.87
CA LEU A 582 21.28 6.21 -21.23
C LEU A 582 22.66 5.66 -21.59
N ASN A 583 23.17 4.72 -20.80
CA ASN A 583 24.48 4.10 -21.05
C ASN A 583 24.49 3.22 -22.31
N PHE A 584 23.47 2.38 -22.51
CA PHE A 584 23.35 1.53 -23.69
C PHE A 584 23.08 2.34 -24.97
N SER A 585 22.30 3.43 -24.87
CA SER A 585 22.10 4.36 -25.97
C SER A 585 23.42 5.00 -26.45
N SER A 586 24.36 5.24 -25.52
CA SER A 586 25.69 5.74 -25.88
C SER A 586 26.53 4.77 -26.68
N LEU A 587 26.19 3.48 -26.67
CA LEU A 587 26.82 2.44 -27.49
C LEU A 587 26.24 2.35 -28.90
N ASP A 588 25.19 3.15 -29.16
CA ASP A 588 24.51 3.22 -30.47
C ASP A 588 23.94 1.88 -30.95
N LEU A 589 23.36 1.11 -29.99
CA LEU A 589 22.77 -0.20 -30.25
C LEU A 589 21.44 -0.07 -30.99
N ALA A 590 21.06 -1.12 -31.73
CA ALA A 590 19.72 -1.25 -32.29
C ALA A 590 18.68 -1.39 -31.19
N PRO A 591 17.40 -0.97 -31.41
CA PRO A 591 16.37 -1.01 -30.38
C PRO A 591 16.14 -2.38 -29.73
N ASP A 592 16.16 -3.43 -30.49
CA ASP A 592 16.05 -4.83 -30.06
C ASP A 592 17.23 -5.29 -29.22
N GLU A 593 18.44 -4.94 -29.64
CA GLU A 593 19.68 -5.25 -28.90
C GLU A 593 19.70 -4.52 -27.54
N LEU A 594 19.30 -3.24 -27.52
CA LEU A 594 19.24 -2.46 -26.29
C LEU A 594 18.24 -3.08 -25.29
N LEU A 595 17.03 -3.44 -25.73
CA LEU A 595 16.05 -4.09 -24.88
C LEU A 595 16.55 -5.46 -24.40
N GLY A 596 17.30 -6.20 -25.23
CA GLY A 596 17.94 -7.45 -24.82
C GLY A 596 18.91 -7.26 -23.65
N HIS A 597 19.76 -6.23 -23.70
CA HIS A 597 20.68 -5.91 -22.60
C HIS A 597 19.95 -5.43 -21.34
N LEU A 598 18.81 -4.69 -21.49
CA LEU A 598 17.97 -4.30 -20.35
C LEU A 598 17.32 -5.52 -19.70
N ASP A 599 16.82 -6.47 -20.48
CA ASP A 599 16.20 -7.72 -20.00
C ASP A 599 17.20 -8.56 -19.19
N GLU A 600 18.43 -8.71 -19.70
CA GLU A 600 19.50 -9.38 -18.96
C GLU A 600 19.83 -8.67 -17.64
N MET A 601 19.79 -7.33 -17.62
CA MET A 601 20.05 -6.55 -16.42
C MET A 601 18.93 -6.72 -15.38
N VAL A 602 17.68 -6.66 -15.80
CA VAL A 602 16.52 -6.87 -14.89
C VAL A 602 16.56 -8.28 -14.32
N THR A 603 16.77 -9.29 -15.15
CA THR A 603 16.89 -10.70 -14.71
C THR A 603 18.00 -10.88 -13.67
N ARG A 604 19.15 -10.19 -13.83
CA ARG A 604 20.24 -10.23 -12.84
C ARG A 604 19.87 -9.52 -11.52
N LEU A 605 19.15 -8.40 -11.59
CA LEU A 605 18.70 -7.69 -10.40
C LEU A 605 17.73 -8.55 -9.59
N ASP A 606 16.77 -9.20 -10.24
CA ASP A 606 15.82 -10.11 -9.59
C ASP A 606 16.53 -11.30 -8.92
N SER A 607 17.54 -11.87 -9.59
CA SER A 607 18.30 -12.98 -9.02
C SER A 607 19.14 -12.60 -7.79
N GLN A 608 19.53 -11.34 -7.65
CA GLN A 608 20.28 -10.82 -6.49
C GLN A 608 19.35 -10.51 -5.31
N THR A 609 18.13 -10.07 -5.56
CA THR A 609 17.13 -9.79 -4.51
C THR A 609 16.51 -11.05 -3.95
N ALA A 610 16.36 -12.11 -4.73
CA ALA A 610 15.84 -13.41 -4.29
C ALA A 610 16.73 -14.15 -3.25
N THR A 611 17.94 -13.67 -2.96
CA THR A 611 18.84 -14.24 -1.94
C THR A 611 18.79 -13.53 -0.59
N ALA A 612 18.05 -12.43 -0.45
CA ALA A 612 17.82 -11.74 0.80
C ALA A 612 16.53 -12.27 1.45
N ASP A 613 16.59 -12.59 2.72
CA ASP A 613 15.55 -13.20 3.58
C ASP A 613 14.31 -12.28 3.79
N ASP A 614 13.84 -11.61 2.75
CA ASP A 614 12.69 -10.71 2.80
C ASP A 614 11.56 -11.23 1.90
N ASP A 615 10.37 -11.28 2.46
CA ASP A 615 9.08 -11.75 1.92
C ASP A 615 8.54 -10.86 0.75
N HIS A 616 9.46 -10.25 -0.02
CA HIS A 616 9.13 -9.41 -1.16
C HIS A 616 9.19 -10.24 -2.42
N ALA A 617 8.05 -10.33 -3.10
CA ALA A 617 7.95 -10.95 -4.41
C ALA A 617 9.04 -10.38 -5.34
N PRO A 618 9.73 -11.23 -6.12
CA PRO A 618 10.70 -10.74 -7.10
C PRO A 618 10.01 -9.75 -8.03
N LEU A 619 10.75 -8.70 -8.40
CA LEU A 619 10.32 -7.72 -9.39
C LEU A 619 10.08 -8.43 -10.74
N THR A 620 8.89 -8.84 -10.98
CA THR A 620 8.51 -9.50 -12.23
C THR A 620 7.99 -8.46 -13.21
N GLY A 621 8.91 -7.77 -13.86
CA GLY A 621 8.61 -7.13 -15.11
C GLY A 621 8.61 -5.59 -15.08
N ALA A 622 9.30 -5.02 -16.06
CA ALA A 622 9.12 -3.63 -16.47
C ALA A 622 8.67 -3.61 -17.94
N THR A 623 7.79 -2.67 -18.28
CA THR A 623 7.46 -2.42 -19.68
C THR A 623 8.35 -1.32 -20.21
N CYS A 624 8.80 -1.43 -21.46
CA CYS A 624 9.66 -0.43 -22.09
C CYS A 624 9.41 -0.36 -23.60
N LEU A 625 9.31 0.85 -24.12
CA LEU A 625 9.35 1.15 -25.55
C LEU A 625 10.56 2.03 -25.80
N TYR A 626 11.44 1.59 -26.71
CA TYR A 626 12.60 2.33 -27.15
C TYR A 626 12.50 2.57 -28.67
N ALA A 627 12.49 3.83 -29.09
CA ALA A 627 12.32 4.26 -30.46
C ALA A 627 13.44 5.20 -30.89
N VAL A 628 14.07 4.95 -32.04
CA VAL A 628 15.14 5.76 -32.60
C VAL A 628 14.67 6.43 -33.90
N TYR A 629 14.52 7.72 -33.87
CA TYR A 629 14.19 8.53 -35.05
C TYR A 629 15.44 8.93 -35.80
N ASP A 630 15.47 8.69 -37.13
CA ASP A 630 16.52 9.14 -38.08
C ASP A 630 15.92 10.26 -38.95
N PRO A 631 16.36 11.52 -38.76
CA PRO A 631 15.82 12.64 -39.52
C PRO A 631 16.30 12.72 -40.97
N VAL A 632 17.35 11.99 -41.33
CA VAL A 632 17.88 11.92 -42.70
C VAL A 632 17.08 10.94 -43.53
N ALA A 633 16.78 9.77 -42.94
CA ALA A 633 15.98 8.74 -43.59
C ALA A 633 14.45 8.98 -43.46
N GLY A 634 14.03 9.79 -42.50
CA GLY A 634 12.61 9.94 -42.17
C GLY A 634 12.02 8.64 -41.61
N THR A 635 12.83 7.82 -40.90
CA THR A 635 12.40 6.56 -40.33
C THR A 635 12.53 6.54 -38.83
N CYS A 636 11.73 5.70 -38.20
CA CYS A 636 11.80 5.43 -36.77
C CYS A 636 11.87 3.93 -36.55
N ALA A 637 13.02 3.46 -36.08
CA ALA A 637 13.17 2.08 -35.65
C ALA A 637 12.79 1.96 -34.20
N LEU A 638 11.93 0.99 -33.82
CA LEU A 638 11.48 0.84 -32.45
C LEU A 638 11.27 -0.63 -32.08
N SER A 639 11.47 -0.90 -30.81
CA SER A 639 11.19 -2.19 -30.20
C SER A 639 10.45 -1.98 -28.87
N ARG A 640 9.65 -2.98 -28.47
CA ARG A 640 8.86 -2.88 -27.23
C ARG A 640 8.88 -4.17 -26.43
N ALA A 641 9.09 -4.00 -25.14
CA ALA A 641 9.02 -5.05 -24.13
C ALA A 641 7.75 -4.87 -23.30
N GLY A 642 6.69 -5.62 -23.57
CA GLY A 642 5.42 -5.54 -22.84
C GLY A 642 4.67 -4.21 -22.96
N HIS A 643 5.26 -3.19 -23.58
CA HIS A 643 4.73 -1.83 -23.62
C HIS A 643 3.72 -1.62 -24.74
N ILE A 644 2.79 -0.69 -24.54
CA ILE A 644 1.76 -0.32 -25.53
C ILE A 644 2.40 0.31 -26.77
N ALA A 645 1.84 0.04 -27.95
CA ALA A 645 2.32 0.66 -29.20
C ALA A 645 2.08 2.17 -29.19
N PRO A 646 3.01 2.98 -29.73
CA PRO A 646 2.82 4.41 -29.82
C PRO A 646 1.72 4.76 -30.82
N ALA A 647 1.05 5.89 -30.63
CA ALA A 647 0.19 6.43 -31.67
C ALA A 647 1.02 7.27 -32.65
N VAL A 648 0.84 7.02 -33.94
CA VAL A 648 1.45 7.80 -35.02
C VAL A 648 0.37 8.64 -35.69
N VAL A 649 0.57 9.93 -35.69
CA VAL A 649 -0.32 10.90 -36.36
C VAL A 649 0.41 11.50 -37.54
N ASP A 650 -0.09 11.30 -38.73
CA ASP A 650 0.49 11.90 -39.94
C ASP A 650 0.22 13.41 -40.01
N ALA A 651 0.86 14.09 -40.97
CA ALA A 651 0.68 15.53 -41.15
C ALA A 651 -0.75 15.95 -41.46
N GLN A 652 -1.59 15.01 -41.91
CA GLN A 652 -3.02 15.19 -42.25
C GLN A 652 -3.93 14.94 -41.05
N GLY A 653 -3.38 14.43 -39.91
CA GLY A 653 -4.15 14.12 -38.72
C GLY A 653 -4.68 12.69 -38.66
N THR A 654 -4.25 11.80 -39.59
CA THR A 654 -4.63 10.39 -39.52
C THR A 654 -3.87 9.68 -38.42
N VAL A 655 -4.59 9.02 -37.54
CA VAL A 655 -4.03 8.32 -36.37
C VAL A 655 -3.93 6.82 -36.64
N THR A 656 -2.74 6.29 -36.50
CA THR A 656 -2.49 4.84 -36.63
C THR A 656 -1.73 4.33 -35.42
N PHE A 657 -2.04 3.10 -34.99
CA PHE A 657 -1.23 2.35 -34.03
C PHE A 657 -0.48 1.30 -34.84
N PRO A 658 0.84 1.46 -35.00
CA PRO A 658 1.61 0.55 -35.86
C PRO A 658 1.68 -0.85 -35.26
N ASP A 659 1.61 -1.86 -36.12
CA ASP A 659 1.80 -3.25 -35.75
C ASP A 659 3.30 -3.54 -35.59
N VAL A 660 3.82 -3.21 -34.41
CA VAL A 660 5.22 -3.48 -34.02
C VAL A 660 5.26 -4.76 -33.21
N PRO A 661 6.22 -5.65 -33.45
CA PRO A 661 6.37 -6.88 -32.67
C PRO A 661 6.32 -6.62 -31.18
N LEU A 662 5.48 -7.38 -30.47
CA LEU A 662 5.33 -7.32 -29.03
C LEU A 662 6.12 -8.45 -28.39
N ALA A 663 7.16 -8.12 -27.64
CA ALA A 663 7.86 -9.05 -26.78
C ALA A 663 7.29 -8.99 -25.33
N PRO A 664 7.53 -10.02 -24.50
CA PRO A 664 7.19 -9.97 -23.08
C PRO A 664 7.87 -8.80 -22.36
N PRO A 665 7.36 -8.37 -21.20
CA PRO A 665 8.02 -7.39 -20.35
C PRO A 665 9.45 -7.79 -20.00
N LEU A 666 10.31 -6.82 -19.71
CA LEU A 666 11.67 -7.02 -19.22
C LEU A 666 11.68 -7.84 -17.93
N GLY A 667 12.63 -8.73 -17.76
CA GLY A 667 12.76 -9.60 -16.60
C GLY A 667 12.08 -10.96 -16.74
N VAL A 668 11.21 -11.14 -17.73
CA VAL A 668 10.59 -12.44 -18.01
C VAL A 668 11.62 -13.41 -18.64
N GLY A 669 12.55 -12.90 -19.41
CA GLY A 669 13.67 -13.63 -20.02
C GLY A 669 13.31 -14.59 -21.15
N GLY A 670 14.30 -14.98 -21.92
CA GLY A 670 14.22 -16.11 -22.86
C GLY A 670 13.54 -15.84 -24.21
N HIS A 671 13.10 -14.63 -24.49
CA HIS A 671 12.53 -14.24 -25.78
C HIS A 671 13.43 -13.21 -26.47
N PRO A 672 13.72 -13.36 -27.76
CA PRO A 672 14.40 -12.31 -28.53
C PRO A 672 13.44 -11.13 -28.72
N PHE A 673 13.98 -9.91 -28.64
CA PHE A 673 13.29 -8.72 -29.05
C PHE A 673 13.42 -8.53 -30.57
N GLU A 674 12.43 -7.94 -31.19
CA GLU A 674 12.42 -7.62 -32.61
C GLU A 674 12.17 -6.12 -32.80
N ALA A 675 12.89 -5.50 -33.73
CA ALA A 675 12.68 -4.11 -34.07
C ALA A 675 11.73 -3.98 -35.27
N GLY A 676 10.76 -3.06 -35.14
CA GLY A 676 9.94 -2.58 -36.27
C GLY A 676 10.50 -1.27 -36.83
N GLU A 677 10.27 -0.99 -38.11
CA GLU A 677 10.65 0.27 -38.74
C GLU A 677 9.40 1.00 -39.27
N LEU A 678 9.24 2.26 -38.90
CA LEU A 678 8.16 3.14 -39.35
C LEU A 678 8.71 4.24 -40.26
N ARG A 679 8.01 4.57 -41.32
CA ARG A 679 8.31 5.78 -42.12
C ARG A 679 7.46 6.93 -41.62
N LEU A 680 8.12 8.02 -41.25
CA LEU A 680 7.53 9.21 -40.70
C LEU A 680 7.78 10.39 -41.66
N SER A 681 6.71 10.97 -42.19
CA SER A 681 6.82 12.21 -42.99
C SER A 681 7.13 13.40 -42.05
N GLU A 682 7.62 14.48 -42.65
CA GLU A 682 7.80 15.74 -41.94
C GLU A 682 6.47 16.22 -41.34
N GLY A 683 6.51 16.65 -40.06
CA GLY A 683 5.32 17.11 -39.32
C GLY A 683 4.48 15.97 -38.73
N SER A 684 4.87 14.70 -38.92
CA SER A 684 4.23 13.59 -38.21
C SER A 684 4.47 13.69 -36.70
N ARG A 685 3.49 13.28 -35.90
CA ARG A 685 3.61 13.24 -34.42
C ARG A 685 3.66 11.78 -33.95
N LEU A 686 4.62 11.50 -33.12
CA LEU A 686 4.75 10.23 -32.39
C LEU A 686 4.31 10.49 -30.94
N VAL A 687 3.30 9.77 -30.47
CA VAL A 687 2.74 9.89 -29.14
C VAL A 687 3.05 8.60 -28.38
N LEU A 688 3.95 8.69 -27.41
CA LEU A 688 4.33 7.60 -26.51
C LEU A 688 3.71 7.87 -25.16
N PHE A 689 3.18 6.85 -24.51
CA PHE A 689 2.45 6.99 -23.26
C PHE A 689 2.44 5.68 -22.47
N THR A 690 2.30 5.78 -21.17
CA THR A 690 2.08 4.65 -20.27
C THR A 690 0.60 4.34 -20.14
N ASP A 691 0.27 3.15 -19.62
CA ASP A 691 -1.11 2.66 -19.52
C ASP A 691 -2.00 3.52 -18.63
N GLY A 692 -1.44 4.17 -17.57
CA GLY A 692 -2.16 5.11 -16.73
C GLY A 692 -2.85 6.26 -17.45
N LEU A 693 -2.42 6.58 -18.70
CA LEU A 693 -3.11 7.56 -19.55
C LEU A 693 -4.44 7.01 -20.10
N ILE A 694 -4.49 5.74 -20.47
CA ILE A 694 -5.60 5.14 -21.20
C ILE A 694 -6.48 4.26 -20.31
N GLU A 695 -5.94 3.70 -19.23
CA GLU A 695 -6.63 2.81 -18.29
C GLU A 695 -7.04 3.54 -17.01
N ASN A 696 -8.30 3.42 -16.61
CA ASN A 696 -8.78 3.87 -15.32
C ASN A 696 -9.98 3.01 -14.86
N HIS A 697 -10.42 3.17 -13.60
CA HIS A 697 -11.51 2.38 -12.98
C HIS A 697 -12.85 2.37 -13.73
N GLY A 698 -13.04 3.24 -14.74
CA GLY A 698 -14.28 3.36 -15.50
C GLY A 698 -14.11 3.21 -17.00
N ARG A 699 -12.91 2.94 -17.50
CA ARG A 699 -12.59 2.90 -18.93
C ARG A 699 -11.54 1.82 -19.20
N ASP A 700 -11.85 0.90 -20.11
CA ASP A 700 -10.90 -0.12 -20.54
C ASP A 700 -9.89 0.43 -21.57
N ILE A 701 -8.87 -0.35 -21.87
CA ILE A 701 -7.78 0.02 -22.79
C ILE A 701 -8.31 0.37 -24.17
N ASP A 702 -9.28 -0.37 -24.70
CA ASP A 702 -9.82 -0.15 -26.06
C ASP A 702 -10.60 1.16 -26.14
N GLU A 703 -11.39 1.48 -25.09
CA GLU A 703 -12.09 2.77 -24.98
C GLU A 703 -11.07 3.91 -24.82
N GLY A 704 -10.01 3.70 -24.01
CA GLY A 704 -8.91 4.65 -23.84
C GLY A 704 -8.22 4.98 -25.15
N LEU A 705 -7.87 3.97 -25.93
CA LEU A 705 -7.26 4.13 -27.25
C LEU A 705 -8.20 4.82 -28.24
N ALA A 706 -9.51 4.59 -28.17
CA ALA A 706 -10.50 5.28 -29.02
C ALA A 706 -10.57 6.78 -28.68
N VAL A 707 -10.57 7.15 -27.39
CA VAL A 707 -10.54 8.56 -26.95
C VAL A 707 -9.23 9.21 -27.36
N LEU A 708 -8.08 8.56 -27.13
CA LEU A 708 -6.78 9.05 -27.55
C LEU A 708 -6.77 9.32 -29.05
N ARG A 709 -7.22 8.37 -29.88
CA ARG A 709 -7.32 8.51 -31.35
C ARG A 709 -8.13 9.73 -31.75
N SER A 710 -9.29 9.95 -31.12
CA SER A 710 -10.13 11.11 -31.44
C SER A 710 -9.52 12.43 -31.03
N THR A 711 -8.79 12.45 -29.93
CA THR A 711 -8.17 13.66 -29.35
C THR A 711 -6.95 14.12 -30.17
N VAL A 712 -6.08 13.19 -30.59
CA VAL A 712 -4.86 13.55 -31.31
C VAL A 712 -5.06 13.69 -32.83
N GLY A 713 -6.21 13.30 -33.37
CA GLY A 713 -6.52 13.28 -34.81
C GLY A 713 -6.71 14.66 -35.44
N HIS A 714 -6.16 15.72 -34.86
CA HIS A 714 -6.25 17.08 -35.42
C HIS A 714 -4.94 17.44 -36.13
N ALA A 715 -5.04 17.83 -37.41
CA ALA A 715 -3.88 18.25 -38.19
C ALA A 715 -3.26 19.55 -37.65
N GLY A 716 -1.94 19.67 -37.69
CA GLY A 716 -1.21 20.89 -37.38
C GLY A 716 -1.05 21.24 -35.89
N GLN A 717 -1.56 20.44 -34.97
CA GLN A 717 -1.32 20.66 -33.52
C GLN A 717 0.18 20.55 -33.18
N THR A 718 0.64 21.44 -32.33
CA THR A 718 1.97 21.33 -31.73
C THR A 718 2.01 20.18 -30.71
N PRO A 719 3.18 19.65 -30.35
CA PRO A 719 3.31 18.66 -29.27
C PRO A 719 2.72 19.16 -27.94
N GLU A 720 2.92 20.43 -27.61
CA GLU A 720 2.38 21.05 -26.38
C GLU A 720 0.85 21.10 -26.37
N GLU A 721 0.22 21.47 -27.50
CA GLU A 721 -1.23 21.45 -27.64
C GLU A 721 -1.79 20.03 -27.59
N THR A 722 -1.08 19.06 -28.16
CA THR A 722 -1.44 17.64 -28.12
C THR A 722 -1.39 17.10 -26.69
N CYS A 723 -0.32 17.39 -25.95
CA CYS A 723 -0.21 17.02 -24.54
C CYS A 723 -1.36 17.60 -23.72
N ARG A 724 -1.66 18.89 -23.89
CA ARG A 724 -2.75 19.56 -23.17
C ARG A 724 -4.10 18.93 -23.47
N ALA A 725 -4.40 18.72 -24.74
CA ALA A 725 -5.67 18.12 -25.16
C ALA A 725 -5.86 16.69 -24.60
N LEU A 726 -4.80 15.89 -24.60
CA LEU A 726 -4.83 14.55 -24.03
C LEU A 726 -5.05 14.58 -22.51
N MET A 727 -4.36 15.47 -21.80
CA MET A 727 -4.53 15.62 -20.36
C MET A 727 -5.97 16.02 -20.00
N GLU A 728 -6.55 16.98 -20.73
CA GLU A 728 -7.92 17.45 -20.50
C GLU A 728 -8.98 16.39 -20.86
N ALA A 729 -8.75 15.60 -21.91
CA ALA A 729 -9.73 14.63 -22.39
C ALA A 729 -9.70 13.29 -21.65
N MET A 730 -8.56 12.89 -21.14
CA MET A 730 -8.33 11.52 -20.67
C MET A 730 -8.19 11.37 -19.17
N LEU A 731 -7.76 12.41 -18.45
CA LEU A 731 -7.45 12.30 -17.05
C LEU A 731 -8.53 12.89 -16.14
N PRO A 732 -8.93 12.17 -15.07
CA PRO A 732 -9.65 12.74 -13.95
C PRO A 732 -8.75 13.74 -13.19
N GLU A 733 -9.33 14.55 -12.30
CA GLU A 733 -8.56 15.51 -11.47
C GLU A 733 -7.40 14.85 -10.71
N HIS A 734 -7.50 13.53 -10.42
CA HIS A 734 -6.47 12.75 -9.76
C HIS A 734 -6.38 11.36 -10.40
N PRO A 735 -5.31 11.04 -11.16
CA PRO A 735 -5.11 9.73 -11.75
C PRO A 735 -4.85 8.65 -10.67
N ASN A 736 -5.29 7.43 -10.96
CA ASN A 736 -5.09 6.28 -10.06
C ASN A 736 -3.72 5.63 -10.24
N ASP A 737 -3.12 5.81 -11.41
CA ASP A 737 -1.78 5.36 -11.77
C ASP A 737 -0.94 6.52 -12.28
N ASP A 738 0.36 6.33 -12.33
CA ASP A 738 1.28 7.29 -12.92
C ASP A 738 0.98 7.47 -14.40
N VAL A 739 1.25 8.66 -14.91
CA VAL A 739 1.10 8.95 -16.33
C VAL A 739 2.37 9.59 -16.86
N ALA A 740 3.03 8.89 -17.76
CA ALA A 740 4.10 9.44 -18.55
C ALA A 740 3.62 9.61 -20.00
N LEU A 741 3.71 10.81 -20.53
CA LEU A 741 3.33 11.18 -21.88
C LEU A 741 4.46 11.92 -22.55
N LEU A 742 4.87 11.46 -23.73
CA LEU A 742 5.90 12.06 -24.56
C LEU A 742 5.35 12.22 -25.99
N VAL A 743 5.32 13.45 -26.47
CA VAL A 743 4.86 13.78 -27.84
C VAL A 743 6.02 14.39 -28.61
N ALA A 744 6.39 13.77 -29.73
CA ALA A 744 7.46 14.25 -30.60
C ALA A 744 6.92 14.49 -32.02
N ARG A 745 7.12 15.69 -32.54
CA ARG A 745 6.79 16.05 -33.92
C ARG A 745 8.04 16.05 -34.77
N THR A 746 8.03 15.31 -35.85
CA THR A 746 9.18 15.10 -36.72
C THR A 746 9.49 16.31 -37.58
N ARG A 747 10.78 16.58 -37.71
CA ARG A 747 11.36 17.44 -38.72
C ARG A 747 12.41 16.65 -39.49
N LEU A 748 12.43 16.78 -40.81
CA LEU A 748 13.48 16.19 -41.62
C LEU A 748 14.71 17.07 -41.62
N LEU A 749 15.89 16.48 -41.71
CA LEU A 749 17.11 17.26 -41.92
C LEU A 749 17.10 17.77 -43.35
N ASP A 750 17.30 19.08 -43.55
CA ASP A 750 17.30 19.70 -44.88
C ASP A 750 18.33 19.00 -45.79
N PRO A 751 17.93 18.54 -46.98
CA PRO A 751 18.87 17.88 -47.92
C PRO A 751 20.11 18.70 -48.27
N SER A 752 20.03 20.04 -48.19
CA SER A 752 21.22 20.92 -48.38
C SER A 752 22.27 20.76 -47.30
N ARG A 753 21.87 20.26 -46.13
CA ARG A 753 22.74 19.98 -44.96
C ARG A 753 23.24 18.55 -44.92
N VAL A 754 22.93 17.74 -45.95
CA VAL A 754 23.40 16.35 -46.11
C VAL A 754 24.26 16.25 -47.34
N ALA A 755 25.41 15.63 -47.21
CA ALA A 755 26.26 15.26 -48.35
C ALA A 755 26.64 13.81 -48.24
N THR A 756 26.51 13.07 -49.35
CA THR A 756 26.78 11.63 -49.39
C THR A 756 27.61 11.27 -50.61
N TRP A 757 28.60 10.40 -50.42
CA TRP A 757 29.46 9.91 -51.51
C TRP A 757 29.60 8.37 -51.40
N ASP A 758 29.33 7.68 -52.49
CA ASP A 758 29.72 6.27 -52.63
C ASP A 758 31.18 6.21 -53.06
N VAL A 759 31.99 5.50 -52.28
CA VAL A 759 33.45 5.50 -52.42
C VAL A 759 33.93 4.17 -52.97
N PRO A 760 34.64 4.19 -54.10
CA PRO A 760 35.32 2.98 -54.59
C PRO A 760 36.31 2.46 -53.54
N SER A 761 36.42 1.14 -53.41
CA SER A 761 37.37 0.51 -52.45
C SER A 761 38.82 0.56 -52.98
N GLU A 762 39.26 1.74 -53.38
CA GLU A 762 40.61 2.02 -53.90
C GLU A 762 41.24 3.17 -53.12
N VAL A 763 42.49 3.05 -52.70
CA VAL A 763 43.19 4.04 -51.88
C VAL A 763 43.22 5.44 -52.52
N ARG A 764 43.28 5.51 -53.87
CA ARG A 764 43.23 6.79 -54.58
C ARG A 764 41.90 7.57 -54.39
N ALA A 765 40.80 6.88 -54.15
CA ALA A 765 39.49 7.50 -53.88
C ALA A 765 39.51 8.41 -52.63
N VAL A 766 40.38 8.16 -51.68
CA VAL A 766 40.51 9.00 -50.46
C VAL A 766 40.84 10.44 -50.80
N SER A 767 41.74 10.69 -51.77
CA SER A 767 42.14 12.03 -52.17
C SER A 767 41.03 12.75 -52.97
N GLU A 768 40.26 12.02 -53.77
CA GLU A 768 39.11 12.52 -54.51
C GLU A 768 37.97 12.97 -53.59
N VAL A 769 37.57 12.08 -52.66
CA VAL A 769 36.54 12.38 -51.67
C VAL A 769 36.96 13.56 -50.78
N ARG A 770 38.24 13.61 -50.33
CA ARG A 770 38.75 14.74 -49.57
C ARG A 770 38.55 16.08 -50.30
N ALA A 771 38.90 16.17 -51.61
CA ALA A 771 38.68 17.37 -52.38
C ALA A 771 37.22 17.78 -52.55
N GLU A 772 36.33 16.79 -52.58
CA GLU A 772 34.87 17.05 -52.64
C GLU A 772 34.36 17.51 -51.29
N VAL A 773 34.83 16.90 -50.20
CA VAL A 773 34.50 17.28 -48.83
C VAL A 773 34.94 18.72 -48.55
N SER A 774 36.20 19.11 -48.93
CA SER A 774 36.64 20.50 -48.74
C SER A 774 35.75 21.50 -49.45
N ARG A 775 35.37 21.23 -50.69
CA ARG A 775 34.43 22.06 -51.45
C ARG A 775 33.07 22.19 -50.75
N ARG A 776 32.59 21.05 -50.21
CA ARG A 776 31.30 21.04 -49.52
C ARG A 776 31.34 21.81 -48.20
N LEU A 777 32.47 21.75 -47.47
CA LEU A 777 32.67 22.53 -46.25
C LEU A 777 32.75 24.04 -46.56
N ASP A 778 33.42 24.42 -47.70
CA ASP A 778 33.44 25.80 -48.17
C ASP A 778 32.03 26.29 -48.50
N ASP A 779 31.19 25.48 -49.22
CA ASP A 779 29.79 25.80 -49.51
C ASP A 779 28.96 26.02 -48.20
N TRP A 780 29.29 25.30 -47.16
CA TRP A 780 28.65 25.39 -45.85
C TRP A 780 29.25 26.52 -44.99
N GLY A 781 30.30 27.22 -45.45
CA GLY A 781 30.94 28.29 -44.67
C GLY A 781 31.85 27.81 -43.53
N LEU A 782 32.31 26.56 -43.56
CA LEU A 782 33.06 25.87 -42.49
C LEU A 782 34.55 25.76 -42.79
N GLN A 783 35.18 26.84 -43.26
CA GLN A 783 36.62 26.88 -43.67
C GLN A 783 37.55 26.46 -42.50
N ASP A 784 37.23 26.86 -41.26
CA ASP A 784 38.04 26.60 -40.10
C ASP A 784 38.07 25.12 -39.71
N THR A 785 37.07 24.32 -40.10
CA THR A 785 37.03 22.90 -39.81
C THR A 785 37.59 22.01 -40.91
N VAL A 786 37.95 22.56 -42.06
CA VAL A 786 38.41 21.81 -43.23
C VAL A 786 39.56 20.85 -42.88
N PHE A 787 40.62 21.38 -42.25
CA PHE A 787 41.79 20.58 -41.88
C PHE A 787 41.45 19.39 -40.98
N SER A 788 40.72 19.63 -39.90
CA SER A 788 40.35 18.58 -38.94
C SER A 788 39.41 17.52 -39.57
N THR A 789 38.45 17.99 -40.40
CA THR A 789 37.49 17.14 -41.08
C THR A 789 38.19 16.26 -42.14
N GLU A 790 39.04 16.84 -42.96
CA GLU A 790 39.82 16.10 -43.93
C GLU A 790 40.71 15.05 -43.26
N LEU A 791 41.34 15.33 -42.15
CA LEU A 791 42.14 14.39 -41.40
C LEU A 791 41.28 13.23 -40.88
N ILE A 792 40.15 13.54 -40.22
CA ILE A 792 39.21 12.53 -39.70
C ILE A 792 38.77 11.61 -40.83
N LEU A 793 38.26 12.19 -41.91
CA LEU A 793 37.76 11.41 -43.03
C LEU A 793 38.84 10.59 -43.74
N SER A 794 40.06 11.13 -43.88
CA SER A 794 41.17 10.41 -44.46
C SER A 794 41.50 9.15 -43.67
N GLU A 795 41.51 9.24 -42.33
CA GLU A 795 41.80 8.11 -41.46
C GLU A 795 40.64 7.09 -41.47
N LEU A 796 39.39 7.57 -41.36
CA LEU A 796 38.21 6.68 -41.38
C LEU A 796 38.05 5.97 -42.73
N LEU A 797 38.21 6.67 -43.85
CA LEU A 797 38.15 6.10 -45.19
C LEU A 797 39.27 5.09 -45.45
N THR A 798 40.52 5.46 -45.07
CA THR A 798 41.63 4.55 -45.19
C THR A 798 41.41 3.26 -44.43
N ASN A 799 40.82 3.36 -43.22
CA ASN A 799 40.46 2.20 -42.41
C ASN A 799 39.33 1.38 -43.05
N ALA A 800 38.32 2.01 -43.62
CA ALA A 800 37.22 1.32 -44.32
C ALA A 800 37.69 0.59 -45.58
N ILE A 801 38.58 1.24 -46.34
CA ILE A 801 39.13 0.62 -47.58
C ILE A 801 40.11 -0.52 -47.23
N ARG A 802 40.94 -0.37 -46.22
CA ARG A 802 41.98 -1.38 -45.88
C ARG A 802 41.46 -2.57 -45.07
N TYR A 803 40.53 -2.32 -44.18
CA TYR A 803 40.11 -3.30 -43.17
C TYR A 803 38.58 -3.58 -43.20
N GLY A 804 37.80 -2.79 -43.95
CA GLY A 804 36.40 -2.98 -44.15
C GLY A 804 36.07 -3.85 -45.38
N ALA A 805 34.79 -3.82 -45.78
CA ALA A 805 34.29 -4.48 -46.98
C ALA A 805 33.35 -3.51 -47.77
N PRO A 806 33.27 -3.63 -49.11
CA PRO A 806 32.32 -2.81 -49.86
C PRO A 806 30.87 -3.18 -49.52
N PRO A 807 29.95 -2.23 -49.73
CA PRO A 807 30.16 -0.86 -50.23
C PRO A 807 30.71 0.08 -49.15
N VAL A 808 31.59 1.02 -49.55
CA VAL A 808 32.08 2.08 -48.67
C VAL A 808 31.33 3.37 -49.02
N ARG A 809 30.81 4.05 -48.06
CA ARG A 809 30.08 5.31 -48.22
C ARG A 809 30.51 6.32 -47.17
N VAL A 810 30.65 7.57 -47.57
CA VAL A 810 30.84 8.71 -46.69
C VAL A 810 29.54 9.51 -46.63
N ARG A 811 29.17 9.93 -45.45
CA ARG A 811 28.06 10.87 -45.23
C ARG A 811 28.50 11.99 -44.30
N MET A 812 28.19 13.22 -44.67
CA MET A 812 28.38 14.38 -43.80
C MET A 812 27.05 15.04 -43.52
N LEU A 813 26.84 15.40 -42.27
CA LEU A 813 25.64 16.05 -41.78
C LEU A 813 25.99 17.34 -41.06
N LEU A 814 25.28 18.44 -41.41
CA LEU A 814 25.45 19.74 -40.82
C LEU A 814 24.25 20.13 -39.99
N GLY A 815 24.49 20.39 -38.70
CA GLY A 815 23.50 20.90 -37.73
C GLY A 815 24.20 21.84 -36.73
N ALA A 816 23.91 21.64 -35.45
CA ALA A 816 24.66 22.31 -34.37
C ALA A 816 26.10 21.83 -34.28
N THR A 817 26.38 20.60 -34.78
CA THR A 817 27.69 20.00 -34.95
C THR A 817 27.87 19.57 -36.41
N LEU A 818 29.10 19.32 -36.81
CA LEU A 818 29.40 18.62 -38.04
C LEU A 818 29.63 17.15 -37.75
N VAL A 819 28.81 16.26 -38.38
CA VAL A 819 28.95 14.82 -38.21
C VAL A 819 29.53 14.22 -39.50
N CYS A 820 30.57 13.48 -39.37
CA CYS A 820 31.21 12.68 -40.45
C CYS A 820 30.97 11.20 -40.18
N GLU A 821 30.37 10.49 -41.11
CA GLU A 821 30.11 9.06 -41.06
C GLU A 821 30.80 8.32 -42.22
N VAL A 822 31.46 7.25 -41.90
CA VAL A 822 32.00 6.32 -42.89
C VAL A 822 31.44 4.93 -42.67
N SER A 823 30.67 4.42 -43.62
CA SER A 823 30.11 3.06 -43.56
C SER A 823 30.86 2.11 -44.44
N ASP A 824 31.03 0.87 -43.99
CA ASP A 824 31.54 -0.24 -44.75
C ASP A 824 30.79 -1.55 -44.45
N GLY A 825 30.87 -2.53 -45.34
CA GLY A 825 30.14 -3.81 -45.25
C GLY A 825 30.75 -4.83 -44.25
N SER A 826 31.68 -4.45 -43.40
CA SER A 826 32.33 -5.35 -42.43
C SER A 826 31.81 -5.13 -41.00
N ASN A 827 31.53 -6.20 -40.29
CA ASN A 827 31.13 -6.16 -38.87
C ASN A 827 32.33 -6.27 -37.91
N THR A 828 33.56 -6.10 -38.41
CA THR A 828 34.75 -6.16 -37.55
C THR A 828 34.89 -4.90 -36.70
N SER A 829 34.95 -5.06 -35.37
CA SER A 829 35.10 -3.94 -34.42
C SER A 829 36.43 -3.20 -34.60
N PRO A 830 36.44 -1.88 -34.79
CA PRO A 830 37.65 -1.11 -34.77
C PRO A 830 38.27 -1.13 -33.37
N ARG A 831 39.59 -1.28 -33.27
CA ARG A 831 40.30 -1.27 -31.99
C ARG A 831 41.29 -0.13 -31.93
N LEU A 832 41.14 0.75 -30.93
CA LEU A 832 42.17 1.69 -30.54
C LEU A 832 43.43 0.92 -30.12
N ARG A 833 44.51 1.05 -30.89
CA ARG A 833 45.83 0.58 -30.49
C ARG A 833 46.71 1.77 -30.17
N ARG A 834 47.40 1.73 -29.03
CA ARG A 834 48.57 2.61 -28.82
C ARG A 834 49.69 2.10 -29.72
N ALA A 835 49.91 2.78 -30.86
CA ALA A 835 51.01 2.48 -31.72
C ALA A 835 52.32 2.98 -31.07
N ALA A 836 53.38 2.17 -31.11
CA ALA A 836 54.70 2.62 -30.72
C ALA A 836 55.18 3.72 -31.74
N THR A 837 56.11 4.57 -31.32
CA THR A 837 56.64 5.69 -32.12
C THR A 837 57.21 5.28 -33.47
N THR A 838 57.51 3.98 -33.68
CA THR A 838 58.07 3.36 -34.87
C THR A 838 57.05 2.71 -35.81
N ASP A 839 55.77 2.61 -35.42
CA ASP A 839 54.75 1.94 -36.24
C ASP A 839 54.13 2.92 -37.23
N GLU A 840 54.22 2.63 -38.51
CA GLU A 840 53.57 3.38 -39.61
C GLU A 840 52.04 3.13 -39.66
N GLY A 841 51.49 2.22 -38.86
CA GLY A 841 50.06 1.90 -38.79
C GLY A 841 49.54 1.86 -37.38
N GLY A 842 48.25 2.30 -37.18
CA GLY A 842 47.53 2.19 -35.90
C GLY A 842 47.29 3.52 -35.14
N ARG A 843 47.70 4.68 -35.73
CA ARG A 843 47.46 6.00 -35.14
C ARG A 843 46.13 6.64 -35.61
N GLY A 844 45.49 6.09 -36.64
CA GLY A 844 44.33 6.74 -37.28
C GLY A 844 43.16 7.04 -36.35
N LEU A 845 42.69 6.06 -35.57
CA LEU A 845 41.61 6.27 -34.64
C LEU A 845 42.01 7.15 -33.43
N PHE A 846 43.30 7.16 -33.09
CA PHE A 846 43.83 8.08 -32.07
C PHE A 846 43.76 9.52 -32.58
N LEU A 847 44.12 9.80 -33.83
CA LEU A 847 43.96 11.11 -34.44
C LEU A 847 42.49 11.52 -34.50
N VAL A 848 41.59 10.61 -34.92
CA VAL A 848 40.15 10.90 -34.88
C VAL A 848 39.70 11.31 -33.48
N SER A 849 40.16 10.61 -32.44
CA SER A 849 39.79 10.94 -31.05
C SER A 849 40.34 12.29 -30.56
N GLN A 850 41.37 12.85 -31.17
CA GLN A 850 41.91 14.17 -30.83
C GLN A 850 41.16 15.34 -31.51
N PHE A 851 40.64 15.10 -32.72
CA PHE A 851 39.99 16.14 -33.52
C PHE A 851 38.47 16.07 -33.50
N ALA A 852 37.92 14.95 -33.06
CA ALA A 852 36.48 14.81 -32.87
C ALA A 852 36.11 15.16 -31.42
N HIS A 853 34.99 15.85 -31.22
CA HIS A 853 34.37 16.03 -29.89
C HIS A 853 33.88 14.69 -29.33
N ARG A 854 33.25 13.90 -30.20
CA ARG A 854 32.80 12.53 -29.95
C ARG A 854 33.03 11.68 -31.18
N TRP A 855 33.28 10.41 -30.98
CA TRP A 855 33.34 9.44 -32.09
C TRP A 855 32.87 8.07 -31.58
N GLY A 856 32.45 7.20 -32.49
CA GLY A 856 32.01 5.85 -32.14
C GLY A 856 31.77 4.98 -33.37
N THR A 857 31.20 3.80 -33.07
CA THR A 857 30.88 2.82 -34.12
C THR A 857 29.45 2.33 -33.89
N ARG A 858 28.65 2.36 -34.94
CA ARG A 858 27.32 1.76 -35.00
C ARG A 858 27.37 0.53 -35.91
N TYR A 859 26.78 -0.56 -35.47
CA TYR A 859 26.62 -1.76 -36.26
C TYR A 859 25.22 -1.79 -36.89
N ALA A 860 25.18 -2.26 -38.13
CA ALA A 860 23.94 -2.41 -38.91
C ALA A 860 23.97 -3.80 -39.57
N PRO A 861 22.82 -4.36 -39.97
CA PRO A 861 22.79 -5.68 -40.65
C PRO A 861 23.69 -5.81 -41.86
N GLN A 862 24.01 -4.69 -42.51
CA GLN A 862 24.80 -4.62 -43.72
C GLN A 862 26.25 -4.17 -43.51
N GLY A 863 26.73 -4.10 -42.27
CA GLY A 863 28.08 -3.67 -41.97
C GLY A 863 28.14 -2.73 -40.74
N LYS A 864 29.09 -1.80 -40.72
CA LYS A 864 29.26 -0.84 -39.65
C LYS A 864 29.35 0.60 -40.17
N VAL A 865 29.04 1.56 -39.33
CA VAL A 865 29.26 3.00 -39.53
C VAL A 865 30.19 3.47 -38.43
N ILE A 866 31.33 4.08 -38.82
CA ILE A 866 32.17 4.81 -37.87
C ILE A 866 31.85 6.29 -38.06
N TRP A 867 31.51 6.94 -36.99
CA TRP A 867 31.10 8.34 -36.99
C TRP A 867 32.01 9.20 -36.09
N ALA A 868 32.13 10.47 -36.44
CA ALA A 868 32.83 11.47 -35.67
C ALA A 868 32.06 12.79 -35.70
N GLU A 869 31.90 13.42 -34.56
CA GLU A 869 31.24 14.70 -34.38
C GLU A 869 32.26 15.79 -34.04
N GLN A 870 32.12 16.93 -34.68
CA GLN A 870 32.95 18.10 -34.46
C GLN A 870 32.06 19.30 -34.03
N THR A 871 32.47 20.01 -32.99
CA THR A 871 31.79 21.27 -32.58
C THR A 871 32.14 22.38 -33.55
N LEU A 872 31.11 23.18 -33.91
CA LEU A 872 31.28 24.35 -34.81
C LEU A 872 31.55 25.65 -34.05
N ASP A 873 31.59 25.62 -32.71
CA ASP A 873 31.82 26.80 -31.87
C ASP A 873 33.31 27.07 -31.71
N GLN A 874 33.76 28.26 -32.19
CA GLN A 874 35.16 28.69 -32.24
C GLN A 874 35.83 28.99 -30.87
N SER A 875 35.08 28.84 -29.76
CA SER A 875 35.60 29.16 -28.42
C SER A 875 36.49 28.06 -27.79
N ARG A 876 36.72 26.95 -28.47
CA ARG A 876 37.57 25.82 -28.01
C ARG A 876 38.49 25.32 -29.14
N GLU A 877 39.37 26.15 -29.63
CA GLU A 877 40.51 25.64 -30.40
C GLU A 877 41.41 24.80 -29.48
N PRO A 878 41.71 23.51 -29.82
CA PRO A 878 42.78 22.82 -29.14
C PRO A 878 44.09 23.57 -29.47
N ASP A 879 44.82 24.02 -28.44
CA ASP A 879 46.14 24.67 -28.57
C ASP A 879 47.03 23.83 -29.47
N PRO A 880 47.42 24.33 -30.69
CA PRO A 880 48.26 23.57 -31.60
C PRO A 880 49.61 23.20 -30.99
N THR A 881 50.05 23.90 -29.95
CA THR A 881 51.31 23.64 -29.25
C THR A 881 51.23 22.45 -28.32
N ALA A 882 50.06 22.18 -27.74
CA ALA A 882 49.80 21.01 -26.93
C ALA A 882 49.80 19.69 -27.79
N LEU A 883 49.51 19.83 -29.07
CA LEU A 883 49.58 18.71 -30.06
C LEU A 883 51.03 18.31 -30.36
N PHE A 884 51.95 19.24 -30.47
CA PHE A 884 53.35 18.93 -30.71
C PHE A 884 54.03 18.29 -29.50
N ASP A 885 53.65 18.71 -28.28
CA ASP A 885 54.16 18.11 -27.04
C ASP A 885 53.63 16.68 -26.81
N ALA A 886 52.37 16.39 -27.19
CA ALA A 886 51.80 15.03 -27.17
C ALA A 886 52.34 14.09 -28.21
N MET A 887 52.99 14.59 -29.28
CA MET A 887 53.67 13.79 -30.30
C MET A 887 55.14 13.55 -29.96
N ALA A 888 55.67 14.21 -28.93
CA ALA A 888 57.07 14.11 -28.49
C ALA A 888 57.30 13.06 -27.36
N TRP A 889 56.28 12.35 -26.96
CA TRP A 889 56.36 11.29 -25.92
C TRP A 889 56.02 9.91 -26.45
#